data_3a8364a2e09e508675b947a46d1041d2
#
_entry.id   3a8364a2e09e508675b947a46d1041d2
#
_cell.length_a   1.000
_cell.length_b   1.000
_cell.length_c   1.000
_cell.angle_alpha   90.00
_cell.angle_beta   90.00
_cell.angle_gamma   90.00
#
_symmetry.space_group_name_H-M   'P 1'
#
loop_
_entity.id
_entity.type
_entity.pdbx_description
1 polymer ?
#
loop_
_entity_poly.entity_id
_entity_poly.type
_entity_poly.pdbx_seq_one_letter_code
_entity_poly.pdbx_strand_id
1 'polypeptide(L)'
;MDWKEGKIVNTPLERQMKTSYIDYAMSVIVTRALPDVRDGLKPVHRRILYAMNEAGMLPNKAYKKSARIVGDVLGKYHPHGDTAVYDSAVRMAQDFSIRYPLVDGHGNFGSIDGDSAAAMRYTEMRMAKITLEMLRDIDKDTVDFMPNYDGSLTEPLVLPSRIPNLLVNGSYGIAVGMATNVPPHNLAEVVDGLCAMIDNPEITIDELMKYIKGPDFPTAAIIQGHKGIEDTYRTGRGSITVRARVDIEEMERGKNRIIVTELPYQVNKARLVEMIADLSRQKVIDGITALRDESDRSGMRIVIELRSDVNPQIMLNNLYKHTQMQVNFGSIMLALVDGHPRILNLKQILYYYLKHQEEVITRRSRYELEKAEAKAHILEGLLIALDHIDEVIRTIRESRTDEVAKTALISKFGLSEKQAVAILDMRLRRLTGLERDKIEADYKDVQETIAYLRDLLSSREKIMGVVKAELTDEKNNFGDKRRTEIAATLGDMDVTDLIPDKPMTITLTKQNYIKRIDSSDLRTQKKGGRGVSGLKMKDGDYVRKILTTSTHDRILFFTNKGKVYMKTAYDIPESSRTARGSAMINFITSLGADEHVTELLDLDISEEGTKYLLMVTKYGYIKKTALEEYKNINKNGLIAMRLKDEDRLVAVLPVKGNEEIIMGTRKGMAIRFSIDDDNVRPLSRSASGVHGMRLKEGDDVVGVVVAAEKDIFTISADGNAKRNAASAYRLQGRNGQGTINFKKGYEVVALVAADDRDELVGISEQGITIRIPADQISSKKAKGGQGVILQRLEEGDRIASIDVVSEPEEDEENS
;
A
#
# COMPACT_ATOMS: atom_id res chain seq x y z
N MET A 1 -23.05 55.95 39.45
CA MET A 1 -22.41 54.66 39.53
C MET A 1 -20.98 54.86 39.15
N ASP A 2 -20.10 55.01 40.15
CA ASP A 2 -18.66 55.13 39.87
C ASP A 2 -18.09 53.81 39.44
N TRP A 3 -17.75 53.71 38.17
CA TRP A 3 -16.96 52.62 37.66
C TRP A 3 -15.55 52.74 38.23
N LYS A 4 -15.20 51.91 39.24
CA LYS A 4 -13.84 51.77 39.64
C LYS A 4 -13.03 51.28 38.44
N GLU A 5 -12.12 52.10 37.93
CA GLU A 5 -11.18 51.74 36.88
C GLU A 5 -10.46 50.47 37.31
N GLY A 6 -10.69 49.37 36.57
CA GLY A 6 -9.99 48.12 36.80
C GLY A 6 -8.47 48.36 36.57
N LYS A 7 -7.64 47.72 37.36
CA LYS A 7 -6.20 47.75 37.21
C LYS A 7 -5.79 47.27 35.81
N ILE A 8 -5.37 48.18 34.94
CA ILE A 8 -4.84 47.84 33.63
C ILE A 8 -3.48 47.17 33.82
N VAL A 9 -3.40 45.89 33.47
CA VAL A 9 -2.13 45.13 33.47
C VAL A 9 -1.65 44.99 32.01
N ASN A 10 -0.51 45.53 31.69
CA ASN A 10 0.13 45.34 30.39
C ASN A 10 0.68 43.92 30.30
N THR A 11 0.03 43.08 29.51
CA THR A 11 0.54 41.73 29.23
C THR A 11 1.03 41.68 27.78
N PRO A 12 2.29 41.33 27.51
CA PRO A 12 2.77 41.14 26.13
C PRO A 12 1.92 40.10 25.39
N LEU A 13 1.40 40.43 24.23
CA LEU A 13 0.54 39.55 23.42
C LEU A 13 1.21 38.20 23.15
N GLU A 14 2.51 38.21 22.86
CA GLU A 14 3.30 37.01 22.61
C GLU A 14 3.26 36.04 23.81
N ARG A 15 3.45 36.56 25.04
CA ARG A 15 3.39 35.76 26.26
C ARG A 15 1.99 35.17 26.47
N GLN A 16 0.95 35.98 26.30
CA GLN A 16 -0.43 35.54 26.45
C GLN A 16 -0.79 34.45 25.42
N MET A 17 -0.45 34.68 24.17
CA MET A 17 -0.69 33.66 23.10
C MET A 17 0.08 32.38 23.38
N LYS A 18 1.36 32.44 23.75
CA LYS A 18 2.17 31.28 24.08
C LYS A 18 1.57 30.45 25.19
N THR A 19 1.16 31.09 26.29
CA THR A 19 0.55 30.41 27.45
C THR A 19 -0.79 29.77 27.04
N SER A 20 -1.69 30.53 26.42
CA SER A 20 -3.01 30.02 25.98
C SER A 20 -2.90 28.92 24.95
N TYR A 21 -1.91 29.00 24.06
CA TYR A 21 -1.68 27.92 23.07
C TYR A 21 -1.16 26.64 23.73
N ILE A 22 -0.26 26.76 24.71
CA ILE A 22 0.25 25.62 25.48
C ILE A 22 -0.89 24.96 26.26
N ASP A 23 -1.72 25.74 26.95
CA ASP A 23 -2.85 25.24 27.71
C ASP A 23 -3.86 24.53 26.82
N TYR A 24 -4.19 25.12 25.67
CA TYR A 24 -5.05 24.49 24.66
C TYR A 24 -4.44 23.20 24.12
N ALA A 25 -3.15 23.22 23.74
CA ALA A 25 -2.45 22.04 23.23
C ALA A 25 -2.44 20.91 24.26
N MET A 26 -2.13 21.20 25.51
CA MET A 26 -2.15 20.22 26.62
C MET A 26 -3.55 19.64 26.82
N SER A 27 -4.58 20.49 26.81
CA SER A 27 -5.96 20.03 26.91
C SER A 27 -6.32 19.08 25.75
N VAL A 28 -6.02 19.44 24.49
CA VAL A 28 -6.30 18.58 23.34
C VAL A 28 -5.54 17.25 23.39
N ILE A 29 -4.28 17.28 23.81
CA ILE A 29 -3.44 16.08 23.91
C ILE A 29 -3.96 15.13 24.99
N VAL A 30 -4.19 15.63 26.21
CA VAL A 30 -4.48 14.78 27.37
C VAL A 30 -5.96 14.43 27.48
N THR A 31 -6.87 15.39 27.17
CA THR A 31 -8.29 15.22 27.47
C THR A 31 -9.18 15.03 26.24
N ARG A 32 -8.63 14.91 25.02
CA ARG A 32 -9.46 14.81 23.81
C ARG A 32 -9.00 13.78 22.78
N ALA A 33 -7.76 13.93 22.27
CA ALA A 33 -7.37 13.28 21.00
C ALA A 33 -6.65 11.94 21.18
N LEU A 34 -5.92 11.74 22.27
CA LEU A 34 -5.09 10.57 22.47
C LEU A 34 -5.75 9.55 23.43
N PRO A 35 -5.54 8.23 23.15
CA PRO A 35 -5.99 7.15 24.03
C PRO A 35 -5.04 6.98 25.20
N ASP A 36 -5.56 6.51 26.35
CA ASP A 36 -4.74 5.99 27.44
C ASP A 36 -4.21 4.60 27.07
N VAL A 37 -2.97 4.29 27.41
CA VAL A 37 -2.34 3.01 27.05
C VAL A 37 -3.01 1.82 27.75
N ARG A 38 -3.62 2.03 28.94
CA ARG A 38 -4.21 1.02 29.80
C ARG A 38 -5.53 0.48 29.26
N ASP A 39 -6.47 1.36 28.83
CA ASP A 39 -7.79 0.97 28.34
C ASP A 39 -8.00 1.25 26.84
N GLY A 40 -7.04 1.91 26.17
CA GLY A 40 -7.10 2.21 24.74
C GLY A 40 -8.18 3.20 24.34
N LEU A 41 -8.82 3.88 25.30
CA LEU A 41 -9.95 4.76 25.07
C LEU A 41 -9.55 6.24 25.15
N LYS A 42 -10.18 7.04 24.30
CA LYS A 42 -10.21 8.49 24.47
C LYS A 42 -11.26 8.84 25.54
N PRO A 43 -11.15 10.03 26.16
CA PRO A 43 -12.13 10.43 27.19
C PRO A 43 -13.58 10.33 26.75
N VAL A 44 -13.92 10.74 25.54
CA VAL A 44 -15.31 10.67 25.02
C VAL A 44 -15.82 9.23 24.97
N HIS A 45 -15.03 8.27 24.49
CA HIS A 45 -15.41 6.86 24.42
C HIS A 45 -15.61 6.27 25.82
N ARG A 46 -14.69 6.57 26.76
CA ARG A 46 -14.75 6.12 28.15
C ARG A 46 -16.03 6.64 28.82
N ARG A 47 -16.35 7.92 28.64
CA ARG A 47 -17.56 8.56 29.18
C ARG A 47 -18.83 7.95 28.63
N ILE A 48 -18.89 7.62 27.33
CA ILE A 48 -20.03 6.94 26.69
C ILE A 48 -20.25 5.57 27.33
N LEU A 49 -19.21 4.73 27.43
CA LEU A 49 -19.34 3.38 27.97
C LEU A 49 -19.69 3.42 29.48
N TYR A 50 -19.10 4.34 30.24
CA TYR A 50 -19.42 4.51 31.66
C TYR A 50 -20.87 4.98 31.86
N ALA A 51 -21.33 5.94 31.10
CA ALA A 51 -22.72 6.41 31.15
C ALA A 51 -23.74 5.31 30.74
N MET A 52 -23.38 4.46 29.76
CA MET A 52 -24.22 3.31 29.41
C MET A 52 -24.31 2.31 30.56
N ASN A 53 -23.22 2.08 31.29
CA ASN A 53 -23.21 1.21 32.44
C ASN A 53 -24.09 1.74 33.56
N GLU A 54 -23.96 3.03 33.92
CA GLU A 54 -24.83 3.65 34.92
C GLU A 54 -26.31 3.64 34.53
N ALA A 55 -26.61 3.86 33.24
CA ALA A 55 -27.98 3.80 32.71
C ALA A 55 -28.53 2.35 32.61
N GLY A 56 -27.74 1.32 32.96
CA GLY A 56 -28.12 -0.09 32.88
C GLY A 56 -28.43 -0.56 31.46
N MET A 57 -27.73 -0.03 30.44
CA MET A 57 -27.90 -0.41 29.03
C MET A 57 -27.12 -1.66 28.68
N LEU A 58 -27.40 -2.75 29.41
CA LEU A 58 -26.71 -4.02 29.33
C LEU A 58 -27.08 -4.79 28.03
N PRO A 59 -26.23 -5.69 27.52
CA PRO A 59 -26.46 -6.48 26.30
C PRO A 59 -27.73 -7.36 26.34
N ASN A 60 -28.16 -7.76 27.54
CA ASN A 60 -29.36 -8.57 27.76
C ASN A 60 -30.63 -7.73 28.01
N LYS A 61 -30.56 -6.42 27.94
CA LYS A 61 -31.69 -5.51 28.10
C LYS A 61 -32.15 -4.96 26.75
N ALA A 62 -33.35 -4.36 26.72
CA ALA A 62 -33.88 -3.73 25.53
C ALA A 62 -32.98 -2.56 25.07
N TYR A 63 -32.92 -2.34 23.76
CA TYR A 63 -32.29 -1.16 23.21
C TYR A 63 -32.96 0.13 23.71
N LYS A 64 -32.16 1.18 23.82
CA LYS A 64 -32.64 2.53 24.15
C LYS A 64 -32.27 3.51 23.05
N LYS A 65 -33.10 4.55 22.85
CA LYS A 65 -32.84 5.59 21.85
C LYS A 65 -31.44 6.21 22.07
N SER A 66 -30.68 6.37 21.00
CA SER A 66 -29.35 6.95 21.03
C SER A 66 -29.33 8.36 21.63
N ALA A 67 -30.37 9.15 21.37
CA ALA A 67 -30.51 10.48 21.92
C ALA A 67 -30.52 10.50 23.46
N ARG A 68 -30.97 9.43 24.13
CA ARG A 68 -30.97 9.33 25.58
C ARG A 68 -29.54 9.28 26.13
N ILE A 69 -28.70 8.36 25.59
CA ILE A 69 -27.32 8.23 26.06
C ILE A 69 -26.49 9.46 25.72
N VAL A 70 -26.71 10.06 24.55
CA VAL A 70 -26.06 11.32 24.17
C VAL A 70 -26.38 12.41 25.17
N GLY A 71 -27.67 12.55 25.55
CA GLY A 71 -28.09 13.52 26.57
C GLY A 71 -27.49 13.26 27.94
N ASP A 72 -27.46 12.01 28.41
CA ASP A 72 -26.84 11.62 29.68
C ASP A 72 -25.32 11.93 29.69
N VAL A 73 -24.61 11.63 28.61
CA VAL A 73 -23.16 11.92 28.48
C VAL A 73 -22.89 13.43 28.50
N LEU A 74 -23.66 14.21 27.74
CA LEU A 74 -23.51 15.67 27.69
C LEU A 74 -23.77 16.32 29.04
N GLY A 75 -24.87 15.92 29.67
CA GLY A 75 -25.29 16.53 30.94
C GLY A 75 -24.41 16.16 32.11
N LYS A 76 -23.78 14.98 32.10
CA LYS A 76 -23.03 14.47 33.25
C LYS A 76 -21.50 14.57 33.12
N TYR A 77 -20.96 14.34 31.91
CA TYR A 77 -19.52 14.07 31.78
C TYR A 77 -18.80 14.84 30.67
N HIS A 78 -19.48 15.16 29.56
CA HIS A 78 -18.79 15.66 28.36
C HIS A 78 -19.44 16.92 27.79
N PRO A 79 -19.06 18.12 28.29
CA PRO A 79 -19.72 19.39 27.96
C PRO A 79 -19.29 19.91 26.55
N HIS A 80 -19.51 19.12 25.51
CA HIS A 80 -19.20 19.44 24.12
C HIS A 80 -20.43 19.18 23.21
N GLY A 81 -20.30 19.35 21.89
CA GLY A 81 -21.42 19.15 20.96
C GLY A 81 -21.98 17.72 20.93
N ASP A 82 -23.28 17.59 20.82
CA ASP A 82 -24.02 16.33 20.74
C ASP A 82 -23.60 15.45 19.54
N THR A 83 -23.30 16.07 18.40
CA THR A 83 -22.80 15.41 17.21
C THR A 83 -21.50 14.65 17.50
N ALA A 84 -20.56 15.26 18.25
CA ALA A 84 -19.27 14.62 18.57
C ALA A 84 -19.46 13.35 19.43
N VAL A 85 -20.38 13.39 20.39
CA VAL A 85 -20.71 12.25 21.24
C VAL A 85 -21.43 11.16 20.41
N TYR A 86 -22.44 11.56 19.62
CA TYR A 86 -23.18 10.62 18.78
C TYR A 86 -22.30 9.93 17.76
N ASP A 87 -21.47 10.67 16.99
CA ASP A 87 -20.56 10.11 15.99
C ASP A 87 -19.52 9.17 16.61
N SER A 88 -19.06 9.47 17.83
CA SER A 88 -18.17 8.57 18.57
C SER A 88 -18.87 7.26 18.94
N ALA A 89 -20.13 7.33 19.40
CA ALA A 89 -20.94 6.15 19.72
C ALA A 89 -21.27 5.34 18.45
N VAL A 90 -21.61 6.01 17.35
CA VAL A 90 -21.84 5.40 16.03
C VAL A 90 -20.61 4.62 15.57
N ARG A 91 -19.44 5.24 15.63
CA ARG A 91 -18.20 4.58 15.23
C ARG A 91 -17.92 3.33 16.06
N MET A 92 -18.22 3.33 17.35
CA MET A 92 -18.07 2.15 18.22
C MET A 92 -19.05 1.02 17.88
N ALA A 93 -20.12 1.27 17.09
CA ALA A 93 -21.08 0.28 16.64
C ALA A 93 -20.81 -0.24 15.22
N GLN A 94 -19.93 0.42 14.43
CA GLN A 94 -19.65 0.06 13.04
C GLN A 94 -18.64 -1.08 12.97
N ASP A 95 -19.03 -2.23 12.42
CA ASP A 95 -18.20 -3.43 12.25
C ASP A 95 -17.10 -3.29 11.18
N PHE A 96 -17.24 -2.29 10.30
CA PHE A 96 -16.21 -1.90 9.30
C PHE A 96 -15.23 -0.83 9.83
N SER A 97 -15.52 -0.22 10.97
CA SER A 97 -14.67 0.82 11.60
C SER A 97 -13.90 0.29 12.80
N ILE A 98 -14.47 -0.62 13.57
CA ILE A 98 -13.90 -1.20 14.79
C ILE A 98 -13.86 -2.72 14.65
N ARG A 99 -12.72 -3.30 15.01
CA ARG A 99 -12.50 -4.76 14.86
C ARG A 99 -13.38 -5.59 15.80
N TYR A 100 -13.60 -5.12 17.03
CA TYR A 100 -14.51 -5.67 18.04
C TYR A 100 -15.42 -4.54 18.53
N PRO A 101 -16.63 -4.40 17.95
CA PRO A 101 -17.57 -3.32 18.31
C PRO A 101 -17.88 -3.28 19.80
N LEU A 102 -17.85 -2.09 20.39
CA LEU A 102 -18.13 -1.86 21.80
C LEU A 102 -19.60 -1.46 22.03
N VAL A 103 -20.29 -1.03 21.01
CA VAL A 103 -21.71 -0.66 21.03
C VAL A 103 -22.46 -1.61 20.10
N ASP A 104 -23.60 -2.10 20.59
CA ASP A 104 -24.58 -2.87 19.82
C ASP A 104 -25.68 -1.91 19.35
N GLY A 105 -25.69 -1.60 18.04
CA GLY A 105 -26.57 -0.63 17.41
C GLY A 105 -27.75 -1.30 16.69
N HIS A 106 -28.93 -0.69 16.78
CA HIS A 106 -30.13 -1.08 16.05
C HIS A 106 -30.65 0.10 15.22
N GLY A 107 -30.76 -0.10 13.90
CA GLY A 107 -31.11 0.93 12.93
C GLY A 107 -29.98 1.19 11.93
N ASN A 108 -30.00 2.36 11.29
CA ASN A 108 -28.96 2.74 10.33
C ASN A 108 -27.81 3.47 11.03
N PHE A 109 -26.67 2.81 11.16
CA PHE A 109 -25.41 3.33 11.71
C PHE A 109 -24.38 3.68 10.64
N GLY A 110 -24.80 3.93 9.39
CA GLY A 110 -23.92 4.21 8.27
C GLY A 110 -23.47 2.97 7.53
N SER A 111 -22.69 3.17 6.47
CA SER A 111 -22.17 2.09 5.64
C SER A 111 -20.74 2.34 5.19
N ILE A 112 -20.09 1.33 4.61
CA ILE A 112 -18.77 1.43 4.01
C ILE A 112 -18.76 2.35 2.76
N ASP A 113 -19.93 2.69 2.23
CA ASP A 113 -20.10 3.66 1.14
C ASP A 113 -20.00 5.11 1.62
N GLY A 114 -19.86 5.31 2.94
CA GLY A 114 -19.76 6.62 3.54
C GLY A 114 -21.10 7.27 3.83
N ASP A 115 -22.19 6.50 3.81
CA ASP A 115 -23.49 6.98 4.27
C ASP A 115 -23.40 7.33 5.74
N SER A 116 -23.99 8.45 6.11
CA SER A 116 -24.10 8.89 7.49
C SER A 116 -25.10 8.04 8.26
N ALA A 117 -24.87 7.88 9.57
CA ALA A 117 -25.87 7.30 10.44
C ALA A 117 -27.17 8.13 10.43
N ALA A 118 -28.29 7.47 10.62
CA ALA A 118 -29.56 8.17 10.83
C ALA A 118 -29.49 9.03 12.10
N ALA A 119 -30.30 10.09 12.17
CA ALA A 119 -30.32 10.96 13.34
C ALA A 119 -30.58 10.16 14.62
N MET A 120 -29.98 10.56 15.75
CA MET A 120 -29.97 9.85 17.03
C MET A 120 -31.38 9.59 17.63
N ARG A 121 -32.40 10.30 17.16
CA ARG A 121 -33.82 10.05 17.53
C ARG A 121 -34.42 8.79 16.89
N TYR A 122 -33.80 8.29 15.79
CA TYR A 122 -34.25 7.09 15.07
C TYR A 122 -33.47 5.84 15.48
N THR A 123 -32.16 5.97 15.69
CA THR A 123 -31.31 4.85 16.08
C THR A 123 -31.48 4.48 17.55
N GLU A 124 -31.16 3.23 17.85
CA GLU A 124 -31.15 2.68 19.20
C GLU A 124 -29.83 1.98 19.47
N MET A 125 -29.37 1.97 20.73
CA MET A 125 -28.12 1.34 21.09
C MET A 125 -28.15 0.76 22.51
N ARG A 126 -27.23 -0.16 22.77
CA ARG A 126 -26.89 -0.71 24.08
C ARG A 126 -25.42 -1.14 24.06
N MET A 127 -24.86 -1.55 25.19
CA MET A 127 -23.50 -2.09 25.24
C MET A 127 -23.42 -3.41 24.47
N ALA A 128 -22.32 -3.64 23.76
CA ALA A 128 -21.97 -4.96 23.23
C ALA A 128 -21.53 -5.89 24.37
N LYS A 129 -21.57 -7.21 24.17
CA LYS A 129 -21.17 -8.20 25.20
C LYS A 129 -19.73 -7.99 25.68
N ILE A 130 -18.82 -7.72 24.76
CA ILE A 130 -17.40 -7.48 25.05
C ILE A 130 -17.18 -6.25 25.93
N THR A 131 -18.06 -5.27 25.89
CA THR A 131 -17.97 -4.03 26.67
C THR A 131 -18.17 -4.26 28.16
N LEU A 132 -18.89 -5.35 28.54
CA LEU A 132 -19.01 -5.73 29.94
C LEU A 132 -17.64 -6.03 30.55
N GLU A 133 -16.74 -6.62 29.79
CA GLU A 133 -15.38 -6.96 30.23
C GLU A 133 -14.46 -5.73 30.33
N MET A 134 -14.80 -4.66 29.61
CA MET A 134 -14.13 -3.35 29.76
C MET A 134 -14.46 -2.67 31.10
N LEU A 135 -15.68 -2.87 31.62
CA LEU A 135 -16.26 -2.22 32.80
C LEU A 135 -16.32 -3.15 34.02
N ARG A 136 -15.98 -4.42 33.87
CA ARG A 136 -16.08 -5.42 34.91
C ARG A 136 -15.31 -5.02 36.17
N ASP A 137 -15.93 -5.18 37.33
CA ASP A 137 -15.38 -4.87 38.64
C ASP A 137 -15.03 -3.37 38.86
N ILE A 138 -15.61 -2.45 38.09
CA ILE A 138 -15.38 -1.00 38.24
C ILE A 138 -15.90 -0.46 39.60
N ASP A 139 -16.86 -1.14 40.21
CA ASP A 139 -17.45 -0.85 41.53
C ASP A 139 -16.63 -1.42 42.71
N LYS A 140 -15.52 -2.10 42.45
CA LYS A 140 -14.66 -2.72 43.44
C LYS A 140 -13.34 -1.97 43.66
N ASP A 141 -13.36 -0.67 43.58
CA ASP A 141 -12.20 0.23 43.77
C ASP A 141 -10.97 -0.14 42.92
N THR A 142 -11.21 -0.68 41.71
CA THR A 142 -10.15 -1.19 40.80
C THR A 142 -9.41 -0.08 40.09
N VAL A 143 -10.03 1.09 39.89
CA VAL A 143 -9.50 2.25 39.18
C VAL A 143 -9.80 3.53 39.93
N ASP A 144 -9.02 4.59 39.66
CA ASP A 144 -9.22 5.90 40.27
C ASP A 144 -10.35 6.66 39.56
N PHE A 145 -11.07 7.46 40.34
CA PHE A 145 -12.09 8.37 39.87
C PHE A 145 -11.65 9.82 40.10
N MET A 146 -12.11 10.69 39.20
CA MET A 146 -11.91 12.14 39.29
C MET A 146 -13.27 12.87 39.23
N PRO A 147 -13.36 14.10 39.75
CA PRO A 147 -14.54 14.93 39.56
C PRO A 147 -14.82 15.13 38.06
N ASN A 148 -16.11 15.16 37.71
CA ASN A 148 -16.54 15.56 36.36
C ASN A 148 -16.29 17.07 36.16
N TYR A 149 -16.69 17.62 35.01
CA TYR A 149 -16.41 19.01 34.61
C TYR A 149 -16.99 20.09 35.56
N ASP A 150 -18.07 19.80 36.30
CA ASP A 150 -18.71 20.72 37.26
C ASP A 150 -18.53 20.31 38.73
N GLY A 151 -17.84 19.20 38.98
CA GLY A 151 -17.58 18.68 40.33
C GLY A 151 -18.79 18.04 41.00
N SER A 152 -19.93 17.89 40.33
CA SER A 152 -21.18 17.31 40.89
C SER A 152 -21.16 15.78 40.94
N LEU A 153 -20.41 15.16 40.07
CA LEU A 153 -20.27 13.70 39.93
C LEU A 153 -18.81 13.30 39.81
N THR A 154 -18.55 12.02 39.80
CA THR A 154 -17.23 11.47 39.55
C THR A 154 -17.26 10.58 38.27
N GLU A 155 -16.15 10.60 37.55
CA GLU A 155 -15.91 9.77 36.38
C GLU A 155 -14.61 8.97 36.49
N PRO A 156 -14.50 7.76 35.92
CA PRO A 156 -13.27 6.98 35.99
C PRO A 156 -12.16 7.59 35.13
N LEU A 157 -10.95 7.67 35.69
CA LEU A 157 -9.73 8.06 34.95
C LEU A 157 -9.43 7.09 33.82
N VAL A 158 -9.65 5.80 34.05
CA VAL A 158 -9.42 4.69 33.15
C VAL A 158 -10.40 3.56 33.47
N LEU A 159 -10.74 2.70 32.52
CA LEU A 159 -11.55 1.52 32.79
C LEU A 159 -10.68 0.34 33.22
N PRO A 160 -11.21 -0.63 33.99
CA PRO A 160 -10.50 -1.86 34.35
C PRO A 160 -10.01 -2.65 33.14
N SER A 161 -10.78 -2.67 32.07
CA SER A 161 -10.44 -3.15 30.72
C SER A 161 -9.72 -4.51 30.70
N ARG A 162 -10.46 -5.61 30.92
CA ARG A 162 -9.90 -6.96 30.81
C ARG A 162 -9.45 -7.32 29.39
N ILE A 163 -9.78 -6.48 28.42
CA ILE A 163 -9.41 -6.63 27.01
C ILE A 163 -8.32 -5.63 26.66
N PRO A 164 -7.25 -6.01 25.97
CA PRO A 164 -6.17 -5.10 25.54
C PRO A 164 -6.63 -4.20 24.40
N ASN A 165 -7.62 -3.35 24.68
CA ASN A 165 -8.41 -2.60 23.70
C ASN A 165 -7.57 -1.69 22.79
N LEU A 166 -6.45 -1.12 23.27
CA LEU A 166 -5.59 -0.25 22.46
C LEU A 166 -5.05 -1.00 21.21
N LEU A 167 -4.62 -2.25 21.38
CA LEU A 167 -4.14 -3.07 20.26
C LEU A 167 -5.30 -3.71 19.50
N VAL A 168 -6.29 -4.23 20.20
CA VAL A 168 -7.37 -5.02 19.59
C VAL A 168 -8.24 -4.16 18.68
N ASN A 169 -8.64 -2.96 19.11
CA ASN A 169 -9.46 -2.04 18.32
C ASN A 169 -8.65 -0.92 17.65
N GLY A 170 -7.39 -0.73 18.07
CA GLY A 170 -6.61 0.39 17.60
C GLY A 170 -7.11 1.76 18.09
N SER A 171 -6.49 2.81 17.61
CA SER A 171 -6.96 4.19 17.87
C SER A 171 -6.43 5.13 16.80
N TYR A 172 -7.26 6.07 16.35
CA TYR A 172 -6.90 7.13 15.43
C TYR A 172 -7.23 8.49 16.05
N GLY A 173 -6.30 9.44 16.05
CA GLY A 173 -6.54 10.77 16.59
C GLY A 173 -5.50 11.79 16.17
N ILE A 174 -5.94 13.02 15.96
CA ILE A 174 -5.09 14.16 15.60
C ILE A 174 -5.09 15.13 16.77
N ALA A 175 -3.93 15.33 17.40
CA ALA A 175 -3.71 16.30 18.46
C ALA A 175 -2.90 17.50 17.93
N VAL A 176 -2.53 18.41 18.83
CA VAL A 176 -1.66 19.54 18.46
C VAL A 176 -0.21 19.06 18.38
N GLY A 177 0.39 19.14 17.19
CA GLY A 177 1.78 18.77 16.96
C GLY A 177 2.07 17.26 16.93
N MET A 178 1.07 16.41 17.11
CA MET A 178 1.21 14.96 17.10
C MET A 178 -0.08 14.25 16.68
N ALA A 179 0.06 13.02 16.20
CA ALA A 179 -1.09 12.18 15.87
C ALA A 179 -0.85 10.74 16.33
N THR A 180 -1.92 10.04 16.62
CA THR A 180 -1.92 8.61 16.88
C THR A 180 -2.65 7.88 15.75
N ASN A 181 -2.13 6.72 15.36
CA ASN A 181 -2.75 5.82 14.39
C ASN A 181 -2.31 4.38 14.68
N VAL A 182 -2.91 3.80 15.72
CA VAL A 182 -2.63 2.44 16.17
C VAL A 182 -3.51 1.50 15.36
N PRO A 183 -2.94 0.53 14.60
CA PRO A 183 -3.73 -0.43 13.84
C PRO A 183 -4.43 -1.44 14.78
N PRO A 184 -5.62 -1.93 14.40
CA PRO A 184 -6.30 -3.00 15.13
C PRO A 184 -5.62 -4.35 14.94
N HIS A 185 -5.80 -5.27 15.92
CA HIS A 185 -5.19 -6.60 15.92
C HIS A 185 -6.20 -7.68 16.31
N ASN A 186 -5.86 -8.92 16.01
CA ASN A 186 -6.65 -10.08 16.42
C ASN A 186 -6.53 -10.32 17.93
N LEU A 187 -7.68 -10.47 18.62
CA LEU A 187 -7.72 -10.65 20.08
C LEU A 187 -6.95 -11.89 20.53
N ALA A 188 -7.13 -13.02 19.84
CA ALA A 188 -6.47 -14.27 20.22
C ALA A 188 -4.94 -14.15 20.13
N GLU A 189 -4.42 -13.52 19.07
CA GLU A 189 -2.99 -13.29 18.88
C GLU A 189 -2.40 -12.37 19.96
N VAL A 190 -3.11 -11.29 20.30
CA VAL A 190 -2.67 -10.35 21.34
C VAL A 190 -2.65 -11.01 22.71
N VAL A 191 -3.69 -11.79 23.03
CA VAL A 191 -3.74 -12.56 24.29
C VAL A 191 -2.62 -13.60 24.36
N ASP A 192 -2.35 -14.31 23.26
CA ASP A 192 -1.23 -15.28 23.23
C ASP A 192 0.12 -14.59 23.46
N GLY A 193 0.32 -13.40 22.86
CA GLY A 193 1.50 -12.56 23.12
C GLY A 193 1.61 -12.09 24.57
N LEU A 194 0.48 -11.69 25.19
CA LEU A 194 0.43 -11.32 26.61
C LEU A 194 0.74 -12.50 27.52
N CYS A 195 0.17 -13.68 27.26
CA CYS A 195 0.47 -14.90 28.00
C CYS A 195 1.95 -15.28 27.89
N ALA A 196 2.52 -15.20 26.70
CA ALA A 196 3.96 -15.47 26.50
C ALA A 196 4.84 -14.47 27.28
N MET A 197 4.42 -13.19 27.37
CA MET A 197 5.13 -12.17 28.14
C MET A 197 4.98 -12.36 29.66
N ILE A 198 3.86 -12.92 30.13
CA ILE A 198 3.69 -13.30 31.54
C ILE A 198 4.65 -14.45 31.89
N ASP A 199 4.76 -15.45 31.02
CA ASP A 199 5.64 -16.61 31.23
C ASP A 199 7.13 -16.23 31.10
N ASN A 200 7.47 -15.28 30.23
CA ASN A 200 8.84 -14.80 30.02
C ASN A 200 8.86 -13.26 29.94
N PRO A 201 9.07 -12.51 31.02
CA PRO A 201 9.14 -11.07 31.02
C PRO A 201 10.25 -10.48 30.12
N GLU A 202 11.31 -11.25 29.86
CA GLU A 202 12.44 -10.83 29.04
C GLU A 202 12.23 -11.14 27.53
N ILE A 203 11.06 -11.65 27.15
CA ILE A 203 10.72 -11.96 25.76
C ILE A 203 11.04 -10.79 24.84
N THR A 204 11.68 -11.05 23.72
CA THR A 204 12.06 -10.06 22.72
C THR A 204 10.86 -9.69 21.82
N ILE A 205 10.96 -8.57 21.10
CA ILE A 205 9.93 -8.17 20.12
C ILE A 205 9.84 -9.22 19.01
N ASP A 206 10.95 -9.81 18.59
CA ASP A 206 10.98 -10.84 17.55
C ASP A 206 10.25 -12.11 17.95
N GLU A 207 10.36 -12.48 19.21
CA GLU A 207 9.61 -13.62 19.75
C GLU A 207 8.11 -13.29 19.89
N LEU A 208 7.76 -12.06 20.30
CA LEU A 208 6.37 -11.60 20.36
C LEU A 208 5.71 -11.60 18.98
N MET A 209 6.45 -11.29 17.92
CA MET A 209 5.96 -11.32 16.54
C MET A 209 5.59 -12.74 16.06
N LYS A 210 6.04 -13.80 16.73
CA LYS A 210 5.58 -15.17 16.44
C LYS A 210 4.13 -15.38 16.87
N TYR A 211 3.68 -14.68 17.90
CA TYR A 211 2.31 -14.72 18.43
C TYR A 211 1.44 -13.65 17.77
N ILE A 212 1.90 -12.39 17.74
CA ILE A 212 1.19 -11.25 17.15
C ILE A 212 1.77 -10.99 15.76
N LYS A 213 1.18 -11.62 14.75
CA LYS A 213 1.74 -11.67 13.39
C LYS A 213 1.68 -10.33 12.67
N GLY A 214 0.69 -9.50 12.99
CA GLY A 214 0.47 -8.21 12.35
C GLY A 214 -0.92 -7.64 12.62
N PRO A 215 -1.24 -6.46 12.11
CA PRO A 215 -2.58 -5.88 12.18
C PRO A 215 -3.64 -6.80 11.60
N ASP A 216 -4.87 -6.70 12.12
CA ASP A 216 -6.04 -7.43 11.67
C ASP A 216 -7.20 -6.44 11.49
N PHE A 217 -7.37 -5.95 10.27
CA PHE A 217 -8.33 -4.89 9.97
C PHE A 217 -9.76 -5.42 9.91
N PRO A 218 -10.76 -4.64 10.35
CA PRO A 218 -12.17 -5.03 10.30
C PRO A 218 -12.66 -5.33 8.88
N THR A 219 -12.13 -4.64 7.87
CA THR A 219 -12.46 -4.81 6.45
C THR A 219 -11.64 -5.89 5.75
N ALA A 220 -10.90 -6.72 6.49
CA ALA A 220 -10.03 -7.78 6.00
C ALA A 220 -8.90 -7.25 5.09
N ALA A 221 -8.92 -7.54 3.79
CA ALA A 221 -7.89 -7.16 2.82
C ALA A 221 -6.53 -7.85 3.05
N ILE A 222 -5.51 -7.50 2.27
CA ILE A 222 -4.21 -8.19 2.25
C ILE A 222 -3.10 -7.20 2.60
N ILE A 223 -2.33 -7.49 3.65
CA ILE A 223 -1.09 -6.77 3.95
C ILE A 223 0.03 -7.31 3.06
N GLN A 224 0.78 -6.41 2.43
CA GLN A 224 1.92 -6.73 1.58
C GLN A 224 3.23 -6.61 2.36
N GLY A 225 3.87 -7.75 2.60
CA GLY A 225 5.17 -7.82 3.26
C GLY A 225 5.18 -7.62 4.77
N HIS A 226 6.31 -7.95 5.39
CA HIS A 226 6.49 -7.91 6.84
C HIS A 226 7.20 -6.65 7.34
N LYS A 227 8.00 -5.97 6.49
CA LYS A 227 8.86 -4.86 6.89
C LYS A 227 8.10 -3.73 7.60
N GLY A 228 6.95 -3.30 7.06
CA GLY A 228 6.15 -2.26 7.69
C GLY A 228 5.59 -2.65 9.06
N ILE A 229 5.30 -3.94 9.27
CA ILE A 229 4.88 -4.50 10.56
C ILE A 229 6.06 -4.49 11.54
N GLU A 230 7.22 -4.98 11.10
CA GLU A 230 8.44 -5.00 11.91
C GLU A 230 8.85 -3.60 12.39
N ASP A 231 8.89 -2.63 11.47
CA ASP A 231 9.20 -1.24 11.78
C ASP A 231 8.20 -0.68 12.81
N THR A 232 6.90 -0.95 12.63
CA THR A 232 5.84 -0.54 13.56
C THR A 232 6.07 -1.14 14.95
N TYR A 233 6.34 -2.44 15.04
CA TYR A 233 6.47 -3.12 16.31
C TYR A 233 7.76 -2.79 17.05
N ARG A 234 8.87 -2.55 16.34
CA ARG A 234 10.16 -2.19 16.94
C ARG A 234 10.24 -0.72 17.36
N THR A 235 9.72 0.18 16.54
CA THR A 235 9.93 1.63 16.73
C THR A 235 8.68 2.40 17.14
N GLY A 236 7.49 1.78 17.04
CA GLY A 236 6.21 2.46 17.20
C GLY A 236 5.79 3.26 15.97
N ARG A 237 6.55 3.21 14.87
CA ARG A 237 6.24 3.88 13.59
C ARG A 237 6.55 2.95 12.42
N GLY A 238 5.64 2.91 11.44
CA GLY A 238 5.84 2.11 10.24
C GLY A 238 4.84 2.46 9.15
N SER A 239 5.09 1.96 7.95
CA SER A 239 4.21 2.09 6.80
C SER A 239 3.81 0.71 6.33
N ILE A 240 2.56 0.35 6.50
CA ILE A 240 2.02 -0.98 6.19
C ILE A 240 1.21 -0.86 4.90
N THR A 241 1.65 -1.54 3.84
CA THR A 241 0.93 -1.55 2.57
C THR A 241 -0.22 -2.53 2.63
N VAL A 242 -1.44 -2.06 2.37
CA VAL A 242 -2.67 -2.85 2.37
C VAL A 242 -3.30 -2.80 0.98
N ARG A 243 -3.61 -3.97 0.42
CA ARG A 243 -4.26 -4.15 -0.88
C ARG A 243 -5.65 -4.71 -0.74
N ALA A 244 -6.56 -4.28 -1.62
CA ALA A 244 -7.85 -4.91 -1.83
C ALA A 244 -7.69 -6.39 -2.20
N ARG A 245 -8.62 -7.25 -1.76
CA ARG A 245 -8.73 -8.63 -2.26
C ARG A 245 -9.48 -8.61 -3.57
N VAL A 246 -8.87 -9.23 -4.58
CA VAL A 246 -9.43 -9.28 -5.93
C VAL A 246 -9.33 -10.68 -6.49
N ASP A 247 -10.33 -11.04 -7.31
CA ASP A 247 -10.36 -12.24 -8.12
C ASP A 247 -10.50 -11.83 -9.60
N ILE A 248 -9.90 -12.61 -10.50
CA ILE A 248 -10.03 -12.41 -11.95
C ILE A 248 -10.84 -13.55 -12.50
N GLU A 249 -11.97 -13.22 -13.10
CA GLU A 249 -12.87 -14.19 -13.72
C GLU A 249 -12.89 -14.01 -15.24
N GLU A 250 -12.76 -15.12 -15.97
CA GLU A 250 -12.96 -15.15 -17.42
C GLU A 250 -14.45 -15.07 -17.77
N MET A 251 -14.77 -14.31 -18.81
CA MET A 251 -16.09 -14.14 -19.36
C MET A 251 -16.16 -14.76 -20.76
N GLU A 252 -17.38 -14.87 -21.30
CA GLU A 252 -17.58 -15.29 -22.68
C GLU A 252 -16.80 -14.41 -23.67
N ARG A 253 -16.31 -15.01 -24.76
CA ARG A 253 -15.55 -14.36 -25.84
C ARG A 253 -14.18 -13.82 -25.43
N GLY A 254 -13.51 -14.45 -24.46
CA GLY A 254 -12.15 -14.08 -24.04
C GLY A 254 -12.05 -12.74 -23.33
N LYS A 255 -13.15 -12.23 -22.80
CA LYS A 255 -13.14 -11.06 -21.91
C LYS A 255 -12.84 -11.47 -20.48
N ASN A 256 -12.25 -10.57 -19.72
CA ASN A 256 -12.00 -10.75 -18.30
C ASN A 256 -12.76 -9.71 -17.48
N ARG A 257 -13.06 -10.05 -16.23
CA ARG A 257 -13.53 -9.10 -15.22
C ARG A 257 -12.73 -9.23 -13.93
N ILE A 258 -12.48 -8.11 -13.30
CA ILE A 258 -11.87 -8.02 -11.98
C ILE A 258 -13.00 -7.86 -10.97
N ILE A 259 -13.00 -8.71 -9.95
CA ILE A 259 -13.97 -8.70 -8.86
C ILE A 259 -13.25 -8.28 -7.59
N VAL A 260 -13.69 -7.21 -6.95
CA VAL A 260 -13.14 -6.75 -5.68
C VAL A 260 -14.09 -7.15 -4.57
N THR A 261 -13.60 -7.96 -3.63
CA THR A 261 -14.40 -8.53 -2.51
C THR A 261 -14.07 -7.90 -1.16
N GLU A 262 -12.86 -7.34 -1.00
CA GLU A 262 -12.43 -6.67 0.23
C GLU A 262 -11.65 -5.40 -0.10
N LEU A 263 -11.81 -4.36 0.71
CA LEU A 263 -11.12 -3.08 0.55
C LEU A 263 -10.17 -2.80 1.72
N PRO A 264 -9.08 -2.04 1.47
CA PRO A 264 -8.23 -1.58 2.54
C PRO A 264 -9.01 -0.79 3.60
N TYR A 265 -8.56 -0.89 4.84
CA TYR A 265 -9.20 -0.23 5.98
C TYR A 265 -9.30 1.29 5.78
N GLN A 266 -10.44 1.87 6.16
CA GLN A 266 -10.79 3.29 6.02
C GLN A 266 -10.97 3.79 4.57
N VAL A 267 -11.04 2.92 3.59
CA VAL A 267 -11.39 3.29 2.22
C VAL A 267 -12.91 3.35 2.05
N ASN A 268 -13.40 4.44 1.49
CA ASN A 268 -14.80 4.62 1.12
C ASN A 268 -15.07 3.94 -0.23
N LYS A 269 -16.00 2.96 -0.26
CA LYS A 269 -16.27 2.15 -1.44
C LYS A 269 -16.86 2.98 -2.59
N ALA A 270 -17.87 3.79 -2.32
CA ALA A 270 -18.53 4.59 -3.36
C ALA A 270 -17.55 5.58 -4.01
N ARG A 271 -16.71 6.24 -3.19
CA ARG A 271 -15.70 7.17 -3.67
C ARG A 271 -14.60 6.48 -4.49
N LEU A 272 -14.25 5.26 -4.14
CA LEU A 272 -13.31 4.45 -4.91
C LEU A 272 -13.90 4.11 -6.29
N VAL A 273 -15.15 3.67 -6.35
CA VAL A 273 -15.85 3.37 -7.61
C VAL A 273 -15.95 4.63 -8.50
N GLU A 274 -16.29 5.77 -7.93
CA GLU A 274 -16.31 7.06 -8.64
C GLU A 274 -14.92 7.43 -9.19
N MET A 275 -13.86 7.28 -8.38
CA MET A 275 -12.48 7.54 -8.80
C MET A 275 -12.06 6.63 -9.96
N ILE A 276 -12.38 5.35 -9.94
CA ILE A 276 -12.07 4.41 -11.04
C ILE A 276 -12.80 4.85 -12.32
N ALA A 277 -14.08 5.23 -12.21
CA ALA A 277 -14.86 5.73 -13.34
C ALA A 277 -14.26 7.01 -13.93
N ASP A 278 -13.78 7.93 -13.08
CA ASP A 278 -13.16 9.18 -13.52
C ASP A 278 -11.83 8.94 -14.24
N LEU A 279 -10.97 8.07 -13.72
CA LEU A 279 -9.70 7.69 -14.34
C LEU A 279 -9.93 7.02 -15.70
N SER A 280 -10.99 6.23 -15.83
CA SER A 280 -11.38 5.62 -17.11
C SER A 280 -11.89 6.69 -18.10
N ARG A 281 -12.73 7.63 -17.67
CA ARG A 281 -13.21 8.76 -18.50
C ARG A 281 -12.08 9.66 -18.97
N GLN A 282 -11.09 9.93 -18.11
CA GLN A 282 -9.92 10.72 -18.42
C GLN A 282 -8.86 9.96 -19.24
N LYS A 283 -9.10 8.67 -19.52
CA LYS A 283 -8.17 7.79 -20.23
C LYS A 283 -6.79 7.64 -19.54
N VAL A 284 -6.72 7.87 -18.25
CA VAL A 284 -5.55 7.55 -17.43
C VAL A 284 -5.42 6.03 -17.28
N ILE A 285 -6.57 5.37 -17.15
CA ILE A 285 -6.72 3.91 -17.19
C ILE A 285 -7.68 3.61 -18.35
N ASP A 286 -7.16 3.00 -19.43
CA ASP A 286 -7.97 2.61 -20.60
C ASP A 286 -8.25 1.12 -20.58
N GLY A 287 -9.39 0.71 -21.13
CA GLY A 287 -9.75 -0.69 -21.27
C GLY A 287 -10.86 -1.20 -20.35
N ILE A 288 -11.42 -0.37 -19.49
CA ILE A 288 -12.63 -0.69 -18.69
C ILE A 288 -13.86 -0.51 -19.57
N THR A 289 -14.71 -1.54 -19.68
CA THR A 289 -15.95 -1.52 -20.45
C THR A 289 -17.19 -1.30 -19.59
N ALA A 290 -17.19 -1.81 -18.37
CA ALA A 290 -18.26 -1.59 -17.40
C ALA A 290 -17.71 -1.57 -15.99
N LEU A 291 -18.31 -0.78 -15.12
CA LEU A 291 -18.02 -0.71 -13.70
C LEU A 291 -19.32 -0.72 -12.93
N ARG A 292 -19.52 -1.70 -12.04
CA ARG A 292 -20.74 -1.86 -11.27
C ARG A 292 -20.43 -2.21 -9.82
N ASP A 293 -21.24 -1.71 -8.92
CA ASP A 293 -21.30 -2.16 -7.54
C ASP A 293 -22.45 -3.16 -7.41
N GLU A 294 -22.12 -4.42 -7.17
CA GLU A 294 -23.04 -5.53 -6.99
C GLU A 294 -23.07 -6.00 -5.52
N SER A 295 -22.62 -5.14 -4.59
CA SER A 295 -22.60 -5.46 -3.17
C SER A 295 -24.00 -5.66 -2.63
N ASP A 296 -24.20 -6.72 -1.85
CA ASP A 296 -25.46 -7.05 -1.22
C ASP A 296 -25.26 -7.57 0.23
N ARG A 297 -26.27 -8.23 0.80
CA ARG A 297 -26.20 -8.81 2.15
C ARG A 297 -25.22 -9.96 2.28
N SER A 298 -24.80 -10.57 1.17
CA SER A 298 -23.81 -11.65 1.14
C SER A 298 -22.37 -11.14 1.17
N GLY A 299 -22.15 -9.87 0.88
CA GLY A 299 -20.83 -9.24 0.96
C GLY A 299 -20.60 -8.13 -0.07
N MET A 300 -19.41 -7.59 -0.03
CA MET A 300 -18.94 -6.58 -0.98
C MET A 300 -18.57 -7.25 -2.32
N ARG A 301 -19.02 -6.64 -3.43
CA ARG A 301 -18.70 -7.09 -4.78
C ARG A 301 -18.68 -5.90 -5.75
N ILE A 302 -17.47 -5.41 -6.08
CA ILE A 302 -17.27 -4.41 -7.14
C ILE A 302 -16.81 -5.17 -8.39
N VAL A 303 -17.49 -4.97 -9.51
CA VAL A 303 -17.22 -5.65 -10.78
C VAL A 303 -16.67 -4.65 -11.78
N ILE A 304 -15.46 -4.93 -12.29
CA ILE A 304 -14.77 -4.13 -13.31
C ILE A 304 -14.59 -5.02 -14.55
N GLU A 305 -15.41 -4.80 -15.59
CA GLU A 305 -15.30 -5.55 -16.85
C GLU A 305 -14.25 -4.92 -17.75
N LEU A 306 -13.44 -5.77 -18.35
CA LEU A 306 -12.35 -5.36 -19.22
C LEU A 306 -12.67 -5.62 -20.68
N ARG A 307 -12.02 -4.85 -21.54
CA ARG A 307 -11.98 -5.09 -22.99
C ARG A 307 -11.11 -6.33 -23.27
N SER A 308 -11.41 -7.10 -24.31
CA SER A 308 -10.74 -8.36 -24.61
C SER A 308 -9.25 -8.26 -24.96
N ASP A 309 -8.78 -7.08 -25.35
CA ASP A 309 -7.37 -6.78 -25.67
C ASP A 309 -6.54 -6.31 -24.46
N VAL A 310 -7.13 -6.28 -23.25
CA VAL A 310 -6.48 -5.79 -22.03
C VAL A 310 -6.03 -6.95 -21.15
N ASN A 311 -4.76 -6.96 -20.78
CA ASN A 311 -4.25 -7.89 -19.79
C ASN A 311 -4.78 -7.51 -18.38
N PRO A 312 -5.50 -8.40 -17.69
CA PRO A 312 -6.12 -8.09 -16.39
C PRO A 312 -5.09 -7.81 -15.29
N GLN A 313 -3.89 -8.40 -15.33
CA GLN A 313 -2.84 -8.15 -14.35
C GLN A 313 -2.25 -6.73 -14.49
N ILE A 314 -2.02 -6.29 -15.72
CA ILE A 314 -1.55 -4.91 -15.98
C ILE A 314 -2.61 -3.90 -15.56
N MET A 315 -3.88 -4.17 -15.84
CA MET A 315 -4.98 -3.35 -15.38
C MET A 315 -5.03 -3.27 -13.85
N LEU A 316 -4.92 -4.40 -13.18
CA LEU A 316 -4.93 -4.48 -11.72
C LEU A 316 -3.78 -3.67 -11.10
N ASN A 317 -2.57 -3.76 -11.66
CA ASN A 317 -1.43 -2.97 -11.20
C ASN A 317 -1.65 -1.46 -11.41
N ASN A 318 -2.26 -1.05 -12.51
CA ASN A 318 -2.63 0.34 -12.73
C ASN A 318 -3.68 0.82 -11.71
N LEU A 319 -4.67 -0.02 -11.38
CA LEU A 319 -5.66 0.27 -10.35
C LEU A 319 -5.00 0.43 -8.98
N TYR A 320 -4.08 -0.46 -8.58
CA TYR A 320 -3.31 -0.33 -7.33
C TYR A 320 -2.46 0.95 -7.29
N LYS A 321 -1.87 1.36 -8.41
CA LYS A 321 -1.00 2.53 -8.51
C LYS A 321 -1.77 3.86 -8.46
N HIS A 322 -2.97 3.90 -9.03
CA HIS A 322 -3.71 5.14 -9.24
C HIS A 322 -4.95 5.29 -8.35
N THR A 323 -5.32 4.27 -7.58
CA THR A 323 -6.53 4.27 -6.75
C THR A 323 -6.25 3.80 -5.32
N GLN A 324 -7.25 3.93 -4.45
CA GLN A 324 -7.22 3.41 -3.09
C GLN A 324 -7.45 1.89 -2.98
N MET A 325 -7.39 1.15 -4.08
CA MET A 325 -7.31 -0.32 -4.02
C MET A 325 -6.00 -0.79 -3.36
N GLN A 326 -4.99 0.05 -3.31
CA GLN A 326 -3.82 -0.10 -2.46
C GLN A 326 -3.59 1.19 -1.69
N VAL A 327 -3.39 1.08 -0.37
CA VAL A 327 -3.07 2.21 0.50
C VAL A 327 -1.90 1.87 1.41
N ASN A 328 -1.17 2.89 1.82
CA ASN A 328 -0.16 2.77 2.86
C ASN A 328 -0.75 3.25 4.18
N PHE A 329 -0.95 2.32 5.13
CA PHE A 329 -1.36 2.64 6.48
C PHE A 329 -0.14 3.11 7.28
N GLY A 330 -0.07 4.42 7.52
CA GLY A 330 0.99 5.01 8.35
C GLY A 330 0.73 4.76 9.82
N SER A 331 1.38 3.76 10.40
CA SER A 331 1.24 3.42 11.82
C SER A 331 2.03 4.38 12.71
N ILE A 332 1.38 4.88 13.76
CA ILE A 332 1.98 5.70 14.83
C ILE A 332 1.37 5.23 16.15
N MET A 333 2.12 4.44 16.91
CA MET A 333 1.66 3.86 18.17
C MET A 333 1.90 4.84 19.33
N LEU A 334 1.20 5.98 19.27
CA LEU A 334 1.25 7.05 20.28
C LEU A 334 0.08 6.88 21.25
N ALA A 335 0.37 6.81 22.54
CA ALA A 335 -0.63 6.75 23.62
C ALA A 335 -0.19 7.55 24.84
N LEU A 336 -1.12 7.82 25.74
CA LEU A 336 -0.83 8.45 27.03
C LEU A 336 -0.34 7.39 28.03
N VAL A 337 0.81 7.65 28.61
CA VAL A 337 1.38 6.91 29.75
C VAL A 337 1.50 7.89 30.90
N ASP A 338 0.75 7.68 31.97
CA ASP A 338 0.69 8.56 33.13
C ASP A 338 0.45 10.04 32.74
N GLY A 339 -0.49 10.26 31.80
CA GLY A 339 -0.86 11.58 31.28
C GLY A 339 0.12 12.18 30.27
N HIS A 340 1.24 11.51 29.94
CA HIS A 340 2.25 11.98 29.00
C HIS A 340 2.20 11.23 27.68
N PRO A 341 2.19 11.92 26.52
CA PRO A 341 2.18 11.26 25.21
C PRO A 341 3.54 10.60 24.94
N ARG A 342 3.52 9.32 24.60
CA ARG A 342 4.70 8.53 24.24
C ARG A 342 4.44 7.67 23.02
N ILE A 343 5.42 7.59 22.12
CA ILE A 343 5.43 6.58 21.06
C ILE A 343 5.98 5.30 21.68
N LEU A 344 5.22 4.23 21.57
CA LEU A 344 5.49 2.95 22.23
C LEU A 344 5.75 1.87 21.18
N ASN A 345 6.68 0.98 21.44
CA ASN A 345 6.83 -0.26 20.70
C ASN A 345 5.84 -1.34 21.20
N LEU A 346 5.74 -2.46 20.48
CA LEU A 346 4.80 -3.53 20.83
C LEU A 346 5.00 -4.02 22.28
N LYS A 347 6.24 -4.33 22.69
CA LYS A 347 6.55 -4.82 24.03
C LYS A 347 6.14 -3.81 25.11
N GLN A 348 6.35 -2.52 24.87
CA GLN A 348 5.98 -1.47 25.83
C GLN A 348 4.46 -1.36 26.01
N ILE A 349 3.66 -1.45 24.92
CA ILE A 349 2.19 -1.43 25.03
C ILE A 349 1.70 -2.62 25.85
N LEU A 350 2.17 -3.83 25.55
CA LEU A 350 1.83 -5.04 26.29
C LEU A 350 2.25 -4.92 27.77
N TYR A 351 3.42 -4.37 28.05
CA TYR A 351 3.93 -4.14 29.39
C TYR A 351 3.02 -3.21 30.22
N TYR A 352 2.64 -2.05 29.67
CA TYR A 352 1.78 -1.13 30.40
C TYR A 352 0.38 -1.69 30.61
N TYR A 353 -0.13 -2.45 29.66
CA TYR A 353 -1.40 -3.15 29.81
C TYR A 353 -1.33 -4.21 30.93
N LEU A 354 -0.31 -5.06 30.95
CA LEU A 354 -0.12 -6.06 32.01
C LEU A 354 0.06 -5.41 33.39
N LYS A 355 0.80 -4.31 33.46
CA LYS A 355 0.97 -3.53 34.69
C LYS A 355 -0.38 -3.01 35.20
N HIS A 356 -1.23 -2.53 34.30
CA HIS A 356 -2.59 -2.10 34.66
C HIS A 356 -3.43 -3.28 35.14
N GLN A 357 -3.39 -4.43 34.49
CA GLN A 357 -4.13 -5.62 34.96
C GLN A 357 -3.63 -6.12 36.31
N GLU A 358 -2.33 -6.12 36.57
CA GLU A 358 -1.74 -6.41 37.86
C GLU A 358 -2.31 -5.51 38.97
N GLU A 359 -2.41 -4.19 38.70
CA GLU A 359 -3.00 -3.23 39.62
C GLU A 359 -4.50 -3.48 39.84
N VAL A 360 -5.27 -3.68 38.76
CA VAL A 360 -6.71 -3.95 38.82
C VAL A 360 -7.00 -5.20 39.66
N ILE A 361 -6.31 -6.31 39.41
CA ILE A 361 -6.48 -7.55 40.16
C ILE A 361 -6.06 -7.38 41.61
N THR A 362 -4.97 -6.67 41.87
CA THR A 362 -4.51 -6.40 43.25
C THR A 362 -5.53 -5.58 44.03
N ARG A 363 -6.06 -4.51 43.43
CA ARG A 363 -7.07 -3.63 44.06
C ARG A 363 -8.38 -4.36 44.28
N ARG A 364 -8.86 -5.10 43.27
CA ARG A 364 -10.05 -5.95 43.40
C ARG A 364 -9.90 -6.96 44.52
N SER A 365 -8.79 -7.66 44.58
CA SER A 365 -8.55 -8.69 45.61
C SER A 365 -8.47 -8.09 47.02
N ARG A 366 -7.90 -6.89 47.16
CA ARG A 366 -7.90 -6.16 48.46
C ARG A 366 -9.29 -5.75 48.87
N TYR A 367 -10.09 -5.19 47.95
CA TYR A 367 -11.48 -4.82 48.19
C TYR A 367 -12.32 -6.05 48.62
N GLU A 368 -12.18 -7.15 47.89
CA GLU A 368 -12.88 -8.42 48.21
C GLU A 368 -12.40 -8.99 49.55
N LEU A 369 -11.12 -8.92 49.86
CA LEU A 369 -10.58 -9.33 51.16
C LEU A 369 -11.16 -8.49 52.31
N GLU A 370 -11.16 -7.19 52.18
CA GLU A 370 -11.73 -6.28 53.21
C GLU A 370 -13.22 -6.57 53.42
N LYS A 371 -13.99 -6.79 52.33
CA LYS A 371 -15.40 -7.19 52.42
C LYS A 371 -15.58 -8.56 53.06
N ALA A 372 -14.73 -9.52 52.71
CA ALA A 372 -14.77 -10.87 53.30
C ALA A 372 -14.40 -10.85 54.79
N GLU A 373 -13.36 -10.11 55.19
CA GLU A 373 -12.96 -9.94 56.58
C GLU A 373 -14.07 -9.25 57.38
N ALA A 374 -14.69 -8.20 56.85
CA ALA A 374 -15.81 -7.53 57.50
C ALA A 374 -17.04 -8.46 57.68
N LYS A 375 -17.32 -9.29 56.66
CA LYS A 375 -18.38 -10.32 56.73
C LYS A 375 -18.04 -11.41 57.75
N ALA A 376 -16.81 -11.93 57.76
CA ALA A 376 -16.35 -12.93 58.71
C ALA A 376 -16.44 -12.43 60.15
N HIS A 377 -16.04 -11.19 60.40
CA HIS A 377 -16.14 -10.54 61.67
C HIS A 377 -17.58 -10.48 62.22
N ILE A 378 -18.54 -10.19 61.35
CA ILE A 378 -19.97 -10.19 61.75
C ILE A 378 -20.44 -11.62 62.01
N LEU A 379 -20.11 -12.60 61.16
CA LEU A 379 -20.50 -13.98 61.34
C LEU A 379 -19.91 -14.59 62.61
N GLU A 380 -18.65 -14.27 62.95
CA GLU A 380 -18.02 -14.65 64.21
C GLU A 380 -18.81 -14.16 65.40
N GLY A 381 -19.20 -12.88 65.41
CA GLY A 381 -20.01 -12.33 66.49
C GLY A 381 -21.38 -12.99 66.59
N LEU A 382 -22.01 -13.37 65.47
CA LEU A 382 -23.26 -14.11 65.46
C LEU A 382 -23.10 -15.53 65.98
N LEU A 383 -22.02 -16.23 65.72
CA LEU A 383 -21.72 -17.54 66.30
C LEU A 383 -21.52 -17.45 67.81
N ILE A 384 -20.75 -16.50 68.31
CA ILE A 384 -20.61 -16.23 69.72
C ILE A 384 -21.99 -16.02 70.41
N ALA A 385 -22.86 -15.22 69.76
CA ALA A 385 -24.19 -14.98 70.27
C ALA A 385 -25.08 -16.23 70.31
N LEU A 386 -24.96 -17.11 69.27
CA LEU A 386 -25.70 -18.37 69.21
C LEU A 386 -25.20 -19.40 70.24
N ASP A 387 -23.90 -19.39 70.56
CA ASP A 387 -23.32 -20.24 71.62
C ASP A 387 -23.82 -19.85 73.01
N HIS A 388 -24.10 -18.55 73.22
CA HIS A 388 -24.60 -17.99 74.46
C HIS A 388 -26.00 -17.42 74.34
N ILE A 389 -26.87 -18.04 73.54
CA ILE A 389 -28.14 -17.49 73.14
C ILE A 389 -29.07 -17.06 74.29
N ASP A 390 -29.20 -17.88 75.35
CA ASP A 390 -30.05 -17.58 76.50
C ASP A 390 -29.56 -16.38 77.30
N GLU A 391 -28.25 -16.20 77.43
CA GLU A 391 -27.64 -15.06 78.10
C GLU A 391 -27.76 -13.80 77.25
N VAL A 392 -27.58 -13.90 75.91
CA VAL A 392 -27.79 -12.79 74.99
C VAL A 392 -29.20 -12.29 75.03
N ILE A 393 -30.19 -13.21 74.93
CA ILE A 393 -31.62 -12.85 74.99
C ILE A 393 -31.98 -12.19 76.34
N ARG A 394 -31.44 -12.71 77.48
CA ARG A 394 -31.66 -12.13 78.81
C ARG A 394 -31.10 -10.72 78.89
N THR A 395 -29.83 -10.52 78.39
CA THR A 395 -29.19 -9.21 78.44
C THR A 395 -29.91 -8.20 77.58
N ILE A 396 -30.45 -8.59 76.41
CA ILE A 396 -31.24 -7.68 75.55
C ILE A 396 -32.57 -7.33 76.26
N ARG A 397 -33.28 -8.30 76.84
CA ARG A 397 -34.56 -8.05 77.53
C ARG A 397 -34.47 -7.19 78.80
N GLU A 398 -33.39 -7.31 79.51
CA GLU A 398 -33.10 -6.53 80.76
C GLU A 398 -32.63 -5.09 80.38
N SER A 399 -32.23 -4.82 79.20
CA SER A 399 -31.82 -3.49 78.74
C SER A 399 -33.06 -2.59 78.47
N ARG A 400 -32.94 -1.36 78.87
CA ARG A 400 -34.03 -0.36 78.62
C ARG A 400 -33.99 0.34 77.28
N THR A 401 -32.79 0.37 76.65
CA THR A 401 -32.59 0.99 75.34
C THR A 401 -31.59 0.19 74.54
N ASP A 402 -31.62 0.33 73.22
CA ASP A 402 -30.67 -0.36 72.28
C ASP A 402 -29.19 -0.05 72.59
N GLU A 403 -28.89 1.22 73.00
CA GLU A 403 -27.55 1.64 73.38
C GLU A 403 -27.04 0.90 74.64
N VAL A 404 -27.94 0.72 75.66
CA VAL A 404 -27.62 -0.02 76.89
C VAL A 404 -27.43 -1.51 76.57
N ALA A 405 -28.25 -2.10 75.71
CA ALA A 405 -28.12 -3.48 75.24
C ALA A 405 -26.80 -3.68 74.48
N LYS A 406 -26.47 -2.77 73.53
CA LYS A 406 -25.22 -2.75 72.77
C LYS A 406 -24.01 -2.75 73.73
N THR A 407 -23.96 -1.80 74.64
CA THR A 407 -22.85 -1.68 75.61
C THR A 407 -22.71 -2.95 76.49
N ALA A 408 -23.83 -3.55 76.92
CA ALA A 408 -23.85 -4.75 77.72
C ALA A 408 -23.36 -5.99 76.94
N LEU A 409 -23.74 -6.12 75.69
CA LEU A 409 -23.25 -7.19 74.83
C LEU A 409 -21.75 -7.07 74.53
N ILE A 410 -21.25 -5.85 74.25
CA ILE A 410 -19.82 -5.61 74.08
C ILE A 410 -19.02 -6.02 75.32
N SER A 411 -19.45 -5.55 76.50
CA SER A 411 -18.73 -5.80 77.77
C SER A 411 -18.78 -7.25 78.28
N LYS A 412 -19.91 -7.96 78.06
CA LYS A 412 -20.08 -9.33 78.50
C LYS A 412 -19.42 -10.40 77.64
N PHE A 413 -19.54 -10.22 76.31
CA PHE A 413 -19.11 -11.25 75.37
C PHE A 413 -17.84 -10.85 74.61
N GLY A 414 -17.24 -9.66 74.87
CA GLY A 414 -16.02 -9.21 74.18
C GLY A 414 -16.27 -8.82 72.73
N LEU A 415 -17.52 -8.49 72.35
CA LEU A 415 -17.92 -8.18 70.98
C LEU A 415 -17.51 -6.79 70.56
N SER A 416 -17.27 -6.61 69.29
CA SER A 416 -17.15 -5.26 68.71
C SER A 416 -18.50 -4.56 68.61
N GLU A 417 -18.49 -3.23 68.42
CA GLU A 417 -19.73 -2.47 68.21
C GLU A 417 -20.52 -2.98 66.99
N LYS A 418 -19.82 -3.25 65.85
CA LYS A 418 -20.41 -3.82 64.63
C LYS A 418 -21.07 -5.17 64.84
N GLN A 419 -20.44 -6.03 65.65
CA GLN A 419 -20.98 -7.33 66.00
C GLN A 419 -22.21 -7.21 66.89
N ALA A 420 -22.16 -6.35 67.90
CA ALA A 420 -23.27 -6.10 68.82
C ALA A 420 -24.51 -5.53 68.06
N VAL A 421 -24.34 -4.59 67.14
CA VAL A 421 -25.43 -4.06 66.30
C VAL A 421 -26.02 -5.20 65.43
N ALA A 422 -25.16 -6.02 64.79
CA ALA A 422 -25.65 -7.13 63.95
C ALA A 422 -26.43 -8.17 64.75
N ILE A 423 -26.12 -8.37 66.02
CA ILE A 423 -26.85 -9.27 66.93
C ILE A 423 -28.21 -8.63 67.29
N LEU A 424 -28.26 -7.32 67.59
CA LEU A 424 -29.52 -6.62 67.89
C LEU A 424 -30.47 -6.61 66.68
N ASP A 425 -29.97 -6.51 65.48
CA ASP A 425 -30.71 -6.57 64.20
C ASP A 425 -31.12 -7.99 63.76
N MET A 426 -30.70 -9.04 64.52
CA MET A 426 -30.93 -10.41 64.16
C MET A 426 -32.40 -10.79 64.32
N ARG A 427 -33.01 -11.29 63.25
CA ARG A 427 -34.39 -11.75 63.25
C ARG A 427 -34.55 -13.06 64.08
N LEU A 428 -35.63 -13.19 64.86
CA LEU A 428 -35.89 -14.37 65.72
C LEU A 428 -35.82 -15.70 64.98
N ARG A 429 -36.19 -15.78 63.68
CA ARG A 429 -36.10 -17.00 62.90
C ARG A 429 -34.65 -17.54 62.75
N ARG A 430 -33.64 -16.68 62.88
CA ARG A 430 -32.21 -17.05 62.80
C ARG A 430 -31.67 -17.77 64.04
N LEU A 431 -32.53 -17.90 65.09
CA LEU A 431 -32.18 -18.60 66.31
C LEU A 431 -32.44 -20.12 66.25
N THR A 432 -32.90 -20.66 65.10
CA THR A 432 -33.13 -22.08 64.90
C THR A 432 -31.81 -22.84 64.59
N GLY A 433 -31.75 -24.12 64.96
CA GLY A 433 -30.55 -24.93 64.72
C GLY A 433 -30.12 -25.02 63.27
N LEU A 434 -31.08 -25.08 62.31
CA LEU A 434 -30.82 -25.06 60.86
C LEU A 434 -30.17 -23.76 60.36
N GLU A 435 -30.46 -22.62 61.00
CA GLU A 435 -29.85 -21.34 60.61
C GLU A 435 -28.43 -21.23 61.22
N ARG A 436 -28.17 -21.84 62.40
CA ARG A 436 -26.85 -21.98 62.97
C ARG A 436 -25.92 -22.72 62.03
N ASP A 437 -26.32 -23.90 61.53
CA ASP A 437 -25.52 -24.70 60.60
C ASP A 437 -25.18 -23.91 59.33
N LYS A 438 -26.13 -23.07 58.85
CA LYS A 438 -25.90 -22.17 57.70
C LYS A 438 -24.87 -21.08 58.01
N ILE A 439 -24.95 -20.44 59.20
CA ILE A 439 -24.01 -19.39 59.59
C ILE A 439 -22.59 -19.99 59.78
N GLU A 440 -22.48 -21.19 60.28
CA GLU A 440 -21.22 -21.95 60.40
C GLU A 440 -20.65 -22.27 59.01
N ALA A 441 -21.49 -22.75 58.09
CA ALA A 441 -21.11 -23.00 56.70
C ALA A 441 -20.67 -21.68 55.98
N ASP A 442 -21.49 -20.63 56.10
CA ASP A 442 -21.16 -19.30 55.53
C ASP A 442 -19.84 -18.75 56.08
N TYR A 443 -19.56 -18.93 57.38
CA TYR A 443 -18.32 -18.49 58.04
C TYR A 443 -17.12 -19.27 57.46
N LYS A 444 -17.24 -20.59 57.32
CA LYS A 444 -16.21 -21.42 56.75
C LYS A 444 -15.89 -21.02 55.31
N ASP A 445 -16.91 -20.85 54.47
CA ASP A 445 -16.74 -20.42 53.08
C ASP A 445 -16.04 -19.08 52.97
N VAL A 446 -16.39 -18.14 53.85
CA VAL A 446 -15.75 -16.81 53.89
C VAL A 446 -14.30 -16.93 54.38
N GLN A 447 -14.00 -17.79 55.39
CA GLN A 447 -12.62 -18.03 55.81
C GLN A 447 -11.76 -18.65 54.70
N GLU A 448 -12.29 -19.59 53.95
CA GLU A 448 -11.62 -20.15 52.78
C GLU A 448 -11.33 -19.03 51.73
N THR A 449 -12.31 -18.17 51.50
CA THR A 449 -12.14 -16.99 50.59
C THR A 449 -11.06 -16.05 51.10
N ILE A 450 -11.02 -15.73 52.38
CA ILE A 450 -9.99 -14.91 53.01
C ILE A 450 -8.61 -15.52 52.85
N ALA A 451 -8.49 -16.84 53.13
CA ALA A 451 -7.24 -17.56 53.00
C ALA A 451 -6.74 -17.52 51.52
N TYR A 452 -7.63 -17.77 50.59
CA TYR A 452 -7.32 -17.68 49.15
C TYR A 452 -6.87 -16.25 48.74
N LEU A 453 -7.60 -15.20 49.12
CA LEU A 453 -7.27 -13.83 48.77
C LEU A 453 -5.96 -13.35 49.39
N ARG A 454 -5.68 -13.75 50.66
CA ARG A 454 -4.39 -13.47 51.32
C ARG A 454 -3.24 -14.19 50.60
N ASP A 455 -3.47 -15.45 50.24
CA ASP A 455 -2.51 -16.23 49.48
C ASP A 455 -2.24 -15.62 48.11
N LEU A 456 -3.28 -15.21 47.37
CA LEU A 456 -3.19 -14.52 46.08
C LEU A 456 -2.37 -13.23 46.19
N LEU A 457 -2.65 -12.40 47.20
CA LEU A 457 -1.98 -11.13 47.40
C LEU A 457 -0.53 -11.26 47.90
N SER A 458 -0.11 -12.46 48.34
CA SER A 458 1.23 -12.72 48.84
C SER A 458 2.32 -12.73 47.75
N SER A 459 1.95 -13.00 46.50
CA SER A 459 2.91 -13.20 45.41
C SER A 459 2.40 -12.56 44.10
N ARG A 460 3.28 -11.76 43.47
CA ARG A 460 3.05 -11.23 42.14
C ARG A 460 2.78 -12.32 41.10
N GLU A 461 3.48 -13.46 41.23
CA GLU A 461 3.33 -14.59 40.31
C GLU A 461 1.89 -15.15 40.34
N LYS A 462 1.27 -15.24 41.51
CA LYS A 462 -0.13 -15.67 41.64
C LYS A 462 -1.10 -14.69 41.04
N ILE A 463 -0.87 -13.38 41.23
CA ILE A 463 -1.68 -12.32 40.59
C ILE A 463 -1.58 -12.44 39.08
N MET A 464 -0.36 -12.59 38.53
CA MET A 464 -0.17 -12.77 37.11
C MET A 464 -0.78 -14.09 36.57
N GLY A 465 -0.85 -15.11 37.40
CA GLY A 465 -1.58 -16.35 37.09
C GLY A 465 -3.08 -16.12 36.91
N VAL A 466 -3.69 -15.27 37.73
CA VAL A 466 -5.09 -14.84 37.57
C VAL A 466 -5.27 -13.98 36.31
N VAL A 467 -4.38 -13.03 36.06
CA VAL A 467 -4.39 -12.23 34.81
C VAL A 467 -4.36 -13.14 33.59
N LYS A 468 -3.47 -14.14 33.57
CA LYS A 468 -3.33 -15.09 32.46
C LYS A 468 -4.61 -15.93 32.28
N ALA A 469 -5.21 -16.39 33.36
CA ALA A 469 -6.45 -17.18 33.30
C ALA A 469 -7.60 -16.33 32.74
N GLU A 470 -7.78 -15.11 33.24
CA GLU A 470 -8.82 -14.18 32.76
C GLU A 470 -8.63 -13.81 31.28
N LEU A 471 -7.41 -13.50 30.85
CA LEU A 471 -7.11 -13.25 29.44
C LEU A 471 -7.42 -14.46 28.55
N THR A 472 -7.14 -15.67 29.04
CA THR A 472 -7.47 -16.91 28.32
C THR A 472 -8.98 -17.08 28.18
N ASP A 473 -9.75 -16.77 29.24
CA ASP A 473 -11.21 -16.78 29.19
C ASP A 473 -11.75 -15.76 28.17
N GLU A 474 -11.18 -14.55 28.11
CA GLU A 474 -11.57 -13.53 27.12
C GLU A 474 -11.27 -14.00 25.68
N LYS A 475 -10.12 -14.63 25.46
CA LYS A 475 -9.78 -15.26 24.17
C LYS A 475 -10.80 -16.33 23.78
N ASN A 476 -11.22 -17.19 24.72
CA ASN A 476 -12.18 -18.26 24.45
C ASN A 476 -13.60 -17.74 24.17
N ASN A 477 -13.99 -16.65 24.83
CA ASN A 477 -15.34 -16.07 24.73
C ASN A 477 -15.51 -15.15 23.51
N PHE A 478 -14.48 -14.39 23.12
CA PHE A 478 -14.56 -13.33 22.09
C PHE A 478 -13.53 -13.49 20.96
N GLY A 479 -12.60 -14.43 21.06
CA GLY A 479 -11.62 -14.69 20.02
C GLY A 479 -12.26 -15.20 18.72
N ASP A 480 -11.82 -14.68 17.60
CA ASP A 480 -12.24 -15.10 16.26
C ASP A 480 -11.03 -15.29 15.34
N LYS A 481 -11.28 -15.77 14.13
CA LYS A 481 -10.22 -15.96 13.15
C LYS A 481 -9.74 -14.60 12.61
N ARG A 482 -8.45 -14.55 12.27
CA ARG A 482 -7.86 -13.41 11.55
C ARG A 482 -8.64 -13.17 10.26
N ARG A 483 -8.95 -11.91 9.98
CA ARG A 483 -9.62 -11.45 8.76
C ARG A 483 -8.61 -11.04 7.70
N THR A 484 -7.60 -10.23 8.08
CA THR A 484 -6.59 -9.70 7.18
C THR A 484 -5.53 -10.77 6.89
N GLU A 485 -5.31 -11.06 5.62
CA GLU A 485 -4.22 -11.93 5.17
C GLU A 485 -2.88 -11.15 5.20
N ILE A 486 -1.81 -11.81 5.60
CA ILE A 486 -0.45 -11.26 5.48
C ILE A 486 0.25 -12.07 4.40
N ALA A 487 0.35 -11.47 3.21
CA ALA A 487 1.10 -12.07 2.13
C ALA A 487 2.60 -11.90 2.42
N ALA A 488 3.37 -12.98 2.29
CA ALA A 488 4.81 -12.84 2.14
C ALA A 488 5.05 -11.79 1.06
N THR A 489 6.04 -10.92 1.25
CA THR A 489 6.41 -10.02 0.17
C THR A 489 6.56 -10.89 -1.08
N LEU A 490 5.65 -10.77 -2.01
CA LEU A 490 6.08 -10.72 -3.38
C LEU A 490 7.04 -9.53 -3.36
N GLY A 491 8.33 -9.82 -3.10
CA GLY A 491 9.41 -8.84 -3.20
C GLY A 491 9.16 -8.15 -4.48
N ASP A 492 9.26 -6.85 -4.57
CA ASP A 492 8.92 -6.11 -5.77
C ASP A 492 8.85 -7.07 -6.97
N MET A 493 7.73 -7.84 -7.08
CA MET A 493 7.41 -8.53 -8.30
C MET A 493 7.08 -7.38 -9.20
N ASP A 494 8.11 -6.93 -9.86
CA ASP A 494 7.97 -6.00 -10.96
C ASP A 494 6.89 -6.61 -11.86
N VAL A 495 6.08 -5.80 -12.46
CA VAL A 495 5.11 -6.25 -13.47
C VAL A 495 5.76 -7.22 -14.45
N THR A 496 7.06 -7.09 -14.63
CA THR A 496 7.98 -7.95 -15.37
C THR A 496 7.91 -9.42 -14.95
N ASP A 497 7.87 -9.71 -13.63
CA ASP A 497 7.91 -11.11 -13.14
C ASP A 497 6.59 -11.88 -13.37
N LEU A 498 5.50 -11.17 -13.67
CA LEU A 498 4.18 -11.73 -13.98
C LEU A 498 3.95 -11.94 -15.48
N ILE A 499 4.79 -11.37 -16.33
CA ILE A 499 4.69 -11.47 -17.78
C ILE A 499 5.72 -12.50 -18.23
N PRO A 500 5.32 -13.57 -18.96
CA PRO A 500 6.28 -14.53 -19.48
C PRO A 500 7.30 -13.85 -20.36
N ASP A 501 8.58 -14.11 -20.12
CA ASP A 501 9.65 -13.66 -20.98
C ASP A 501 9.61 -14.44 -22.29
N LYS A 502 9.33 -13.74 -23.40
CA LYS A 502 9.18 -14.30 -24.72
C LYS A 502 9.83 -13.41 -25.77
N PRO A 503 10.43 -14.00 -26.81
CA PRO A 503 10.91 -13.22 -27.94
C PRO A 503 9.75 -12.59 -28.71
N MET A 504 9.79 -11.26 -28.86
CA MET A 504 8.77 -10.46 -29.51
C MET A 504 9.37 -9.66 -30.65
N THR A 505 8.58 -9.47 -31.73
CA THR A 505 8.95 -8.58 -32.83
C THR A 505 8.08 -7.32 -32.80
N ILE A 506 8.73 -6.18 -32.65
CA ILE A 506 8.11 -4.86 -32.68
C ILE A 506 8.22 -4.30 -34.09
N THR A 507 7.12 -3.81 -34.63
CA THR A 507 7.08 -3.14 -35.94
C THR A 507 6.58 -1.73 -35.82
N LEU A 508 7.31 -0.78 -36.47
CA LEU A 508 6.96 0.63 -36.52
C LEU A 508 6.74 1.05 -37.98
N THR A 509 5.60 1.70 -38.26
CA THR A 509 5.28 2.17 -39.62
C THR A 509 5.68 3.62 -39.84
N LYS A 510 5.74 4.06 -41.14
CA LYS A 510 6.01 5.46 -41.51
C LYS A 510 5.00 6.44 -40.94
N GLN A 511 3.71 6.04 -40.85
CA GLN A 511 2.65 6.85 -40.26
C GLN A 511 2.58 6.75 -38.73
N ASN A 512 3.66 6.27 -38.07
CA ASN A 512 3.77 6.16 -36.62
C ASN A 512 2.74 5.20 -35.98
N TYR A 513 2.48 4.04 -36.58
CA TYR A 513 1.78 2.93 -35.94
C TYR A 513 2.78 1.92 -35.42
N ILE A 514 2.55 1.45 -34.20
CA ILE A 514 3.38 0.46 -33.53
C ILE A 514 2.55 -0.75 -33.11
N LYS A 515 3.15 -1.93 -33.17
CA LYS A 515 2.62 -3.16 -32.60
C LYS A 515 3.74 -4.12 -32.23
N ARG A 516 3.44 -5.04 -31.33
CA ARG A 516 4.28 -6.21 -31.10
C ARG A 516 3.55 -7.47 -31.55
N ILE A 517 4.34 -8.45 -31.99
CA ILE A 517 3.89 -9.75 -32.47
C ILE A 517 4.81 -10.79 -31.82
N ASP A 518 4.28 -11.95 -31.45
CA ASP A 518 5.12 -13.06 -31.02
C ASP A 518 6.04 -13.49 -32.19
N SER A 519 7.34 -13.61 -31.94
CA SER A 519 8.31 -13.91 -32.99
C SER A 519 8.07 -15.27 -33.67
N SER A 520 7.41 -16.20 -32.98
CA SER A 520 7.02 -17.50 -33.54
C SER A 520 5.98 -17.42 -34.66
N ASP A 521 5.21 -16.31 -34.74
CA ASP A 521 4.20 -16.07 -35.79
C ASP A 521 4.80 -15.59 -37.12
N LEU A 522 6.10 -15.26 -37.13
CA LEU A 522 6.84 -14.80 -38.28
C LEU A 522 7.61 -15.98 -38.93
N ARG A 523 6.95 -16.76 -39.80
CA ARG A 523 7.58 -17.90 -40.48
C ARG A 523 8.56 -17.46 -41.59
N THR A 524 9.74 -18.08 -41.62
CA THR A 524 10.76 -17.95 -42.67
C THR A 524 10.24 -18.49 -44.00
N GLN A 525 10.47 -17.77 -45.12
CA GLN A 525 10.10 -18.22 -46.47
C GLN A 525 11.30 -18.70 -47.26
N LYS A 526 11.10 -19.70 -48.14
CA LYS A 526 12.13 -20.19 -49.03
C LYS A 526 12.29 -19.28 -50.27
N LYS A 527 13.53 -19.24 -50.77
CA LYS A 527 14.00 -18.51 -51.94
C LYS A 527 13.05 -18.61 -53.14
N GLY A 528 12.74 -17.48 -53.79
CA GLY A 528 11.96 -17.39 -55.04
C GLY A 528 10.45 -17.27 -54.88
N GLY A 529 9.93 -17.10 -53.63
CA GLY A 529 8.51 -16.82 -53.39
C GLY A 529 8.12 -15.37 -53.77
N ARG A 530 6.90 -15.20 -54.23
CA ARG A 530 6.26 -13.86 -54.27
C ARG A 530 6.04 -13.49 -52.82
N GLY A 531 6.64 -12.39 -52.35
CA GLY A 531 6.54 -11.94 -50.95
C GLY A 531 5.11 -12.05 -50.41
N VAL A 532 4.96 -12.25 -49.09
CA VAL A 532 3.64 -12.32 -48.44
C VAL A 532 3.20 -10.91 -48.10
N SER A 533 1.95 -10.60 -48.45
CA SER A 533 1.27 -9.39 -47.96
C SER A 533 1.21 -9.49 -46.42
N GLY A 534 2.12 -8.83 -45.75
CA GLY A 534 2.28 -8.94 -44.29
C GLY A 534 1.34 -8.04 -43.50
N LEU A 535 0.74 -7.01 -44.13
CA LEU A 535 -0.07 -6.02 -43.43
C LEU A 535 -1.13 -5.42 -44.36
N LYS A 536 -2.39 -5.37 -43.92
CA LYS A 536 -3.39 -4.49 -44.53
C LYS A 536 -3.05 -3.05 -44.08
N MET A 537 -2.30 -2.32 -44.89
CA MET A 537 -1.96 -0.94 -44.64
C MET A 537 -2.95 0.02 -45.33
N LYS A 538 -3.04 1.27 -44.84
CA LYS A 538 -3.65 2.36 -45.58
C LYS A 538 -2.75 2.71 -46.73
N ASP A 539 -3.33 3.23 -47.81
CA ASP A 539 -2.57 3.73 -48.97
C ASP A 539 -1.44 4.67 -48.48
N GLY A 540 -0.20 4.38 -48.86
CA GLY A 540 1.00 5.11 -48.57
C GLY A 540 1.66 4.90 -47.20
N ASP A 541 1.23 3.93 -46.37
CA ASP A 541 1.94 3.51 -45.18
C ASP A 541 2.78 2.24 -45.43
N TYR A 542 3.92 2.09 -44.74
CA TYR A 542 4.81 0.93 -44.81
C TYR A 542 5.59 0.76 -43.49
N VAL A 543 6.05 -0.47 -43.24
CA VAL A 543 6.92 -0.74 -42.06
C VAL A 543 8.25 -0.04 -42.26
N ARG A 544 8.62 0.79 -41.29
CA ARG A 544 9.86 1.56 -41.30
C ARG A 544 10.96 0.91 -40.48
N LYS A 545 10.61 0.30 -39.33
CA LYS A 545 11.56 -0.38 -38.45
C LYS A 545 10.96 -1.65 -37.91
N ILE A 546 11.80 -2.63 -37.73
CA ILE A 546 11.53 -3.90 -37.08
C ILE A 546 12.60 -4.08 -35.98
N LEU A 547 12.19 -4.43 -34.79
CA LEU A 547 13.07 -4.73 -33.67
C LEU A 547 12.64 -6.05 -33.05
N THR A 548 13.53 -7.02 -32.96
CA THR A 548 13.32 -8.26 -32.21
C THR A 548 13.98 -8.10 -30.84
N THR A 549 13.23 -8.38 -29.78
CA THR A 549 13.62 -8.14 -28.41
C THR A 549 12.81 -9.06 -27.49
N SER A 550 13.12 -9.11 -26.19
CA SER A 550 12.31 -9.79 -25.19
C SER A 550 11.12 -8.93 -24.73
N THR A 551 10.06 -9.58 -24.21
CA THR A 551 8.93 -8.88 -23.57
C THR A 551 9.34 -7.96 -22.43
N HIS A 552 10.42 -8.26 -21.72
CA HIS A 552 10.89 -7.51 -20.55
C HIS A 552 11.83 -6.34 -20.88
N ASP A 553 12.35 -6.29 -22.10
CA ASP A 553 13.37 -5.31 -22.49
C ASP A 553 12.83 -3.88 -22.52
N ARG A 554 13.69 -2.93 -22.18
CA ARG A 554 13.40 -1.50 -22.18
C ARG A 554 13.76 -0.89 -23.51
N ILE A 555 12.77 -0.41 -24.22
CA ILE A 555 12.93 0.15 -25.56
C ILE A 555 13.04 1.67 -25.53
N LEU A 556 14.09 2.18 -26.13
CA LEU A 556 14.31 3.61 -26.37
C LEU A 556 13.72 4.02 -27.72
N PHE A 557 12.88 5.02 -27.71
CA PHE A 557 12.20 5.60 -28.86
C PHE A 557 12.82 6.98 -29.18
N PHE A 558 13.69 7.02 -30.16
CA PHE A 558 14.29 8.28 -30.63
C PHE A 558 13.43 8.93 -31.69
N THR A 559 13.25 10.25 -31.60
CA THR A 559 12.40 10.99 -32.52
C THR A 559 13.19 11.87 -33.50
N ASN A 560 12.57 12.21 -34.62
CA ASN A 560 13.14 13.13 -35.60
C ASN A 560 13.48 14.52 -35.03
N LYS A 561 12.93 14.86 -33.88
CA LYS A 561 13.19 16.13 -33.15
C LYS A 561 14.34 16.01 -32.14
N GLY A 562 15.05 14.86 -32.10
CA GLY A 562 16.16 14.63 -31.18
C GLY A 562 15.75 14.42 -29.74
N LYS A 563 14.52 14.00 -29.48
CA LYS A 563 14.06 13.54 -28.18
C LYS A 563 14.13 12.02 -28.07
N VAL A 564 14.15 11.52 -26.86
CA VAL A 564 14.08 10.09 -26.52
C VAL A 564 13.03 9.82 -25.46
N TYR A 565 12.26 8.76 -25.65
CA TYR A 565 11.29 8.21 -24.71
C TYR A 565 11.66 6.76 -24.38
N MET A 566 11.25 6.28 -23.24
CA MET A 566 11.49 4.89 -22.81
C MET A 566 10.19 4.20 -22.44
N LYS A 567 10.01 2.99 -22.90
CA LYS A 567 8.91 2.10 -22.57
C LYS A 567 9.40 0.66 -22.53
N THR A 568 8.74 -0.20 -21.79
CA THR A 568 9.04 -1.63 -21.81
C THR A 568 8.32 -2.29 -22.98
N ALA A 569 8.89 -3.35 -23.56
CA ALA A 569 8.34 -4.04 -24.72
C ALA A 569 6.91 -4.57 -24.44
N TYR A 570 6.62 -5.06 -23.22
CA TYR A 570 5.27 -5.50 -22.85
C TYR A 570 4.22 -4.38 -22.82
N ASP A 571 4.61 -3.11 -22.66
CA ASP A 571 3.69 -1.98 -22.73
C ASP A 571 3.14 -1.76 -24.16
N ILE A 572 3.84 -2.25 -25.19
CA ILE A 572 3.42 -2.13 -26.59
C ILE A 572 2.25 -3.07 -26.82
N PRO A 573 1.12 -2.60 -27.41
CA PRO A 573 -0.04 -3.44 -27.66
C PRO A 573 0.28 -4.65 -28.56
N GLU A 574 -0.06 -5.84 -28.06
CA GLU A 574 0.01 -7.06 -28.86
C GLU A 574 -1.07 -7.05 -29.92
N SER A 575 -0.74 -7.48 -31.11
CA SER A 575 -1.65 -7.46 -32.26
C SER A 575 -1.36 -8.60 -33.21
N SER A 576 -2.39 -9.07 -33.92
CA SER A 576 -2.20 -10.09 -34.95
C SER A 576 -1.31 -9.58 -36.09
N ARG A 577 -0.71 -10.49 -36.84
CA ARG A 577 0.17 -10.19 -37.98
C ARG A 577 -0.45 -9.20 -38.97
N THR A 578 -1.74 -9.33 -39.25
CA THR A 578 -2.48 -8.52 -40.23
C THR A 578 -3.06 -7.23 -39.67
N ALA A 579 -3.04 -7.04 -38.34
CA ALA A 579 -3.56 -5.83 -37.69
C ALA A 579 -2.64 -4.63 -37.92
N ARG A 580 -3.21 -3.43 -37.95
CA ARG A 580 -2.50 -2.18 -38.19
C ARG A 580 -1.60 -1.76 -37.02
N GLY A 581 -1.95 -2.18 -35.80
CA GLY A 581 -1.33 -1.70 -34.58
C GLY A 581 -1.95 -0.41 -34.03
N SER A 582 -1.35 0.17 -33.00
CA SER A 582 -1.79 1.40 -32.32
C SER A 582 -1.01 2.62 -32.78
N ALA A 583 -1.67 3.78 -32.87
CA ALA A 583 -0.97 5.01 -33.19
C ALA A 583 -0.01 5.39 -32.07
N MET A 584 1.21 5.79 -32.40
CA MET A 584 2.27 6.12 -31.43
C MET A 584 1.87 7.23 -30.45
N ILE A 585 1.04 8.18 -30.88
CA ILE A 585 0.54 9.26 -30.03
C ILE A 585 -0.37 8.75 -28.89
N ASN A 586 -1.02 7.60 -29.07
CA ASN A 586 -1.81 6.97 -28.03
C ASN A 586 -0.92 6.21 -27.04
N PHE A 587 0.26 5.81 -27.47
CA PHE A 587 1.25 5.07 -26.71
C PHE A 587 2.25 6.01 -25.99
N ILE A 588 2.70 7.06 -26.67
CA ILE A 588 3.52 8.13 -26.09
C ILE A 588 2.74 9.45 -26.22
N THR A 589 1.97 9.77 -25.19
CA THR A 589 1.03 10.91 -25.18
C THR A 589 1.70 12.29 -25.25
N SER A 590 3.01 12.37 -25.01
CA SER A 590 3.80 13.60 -25.04
C SER A 590 4.47 13.89 -26.40
N LEU A 591 4.17 13.09 -27.44
CA LEU A 591 4.65 13.37 -28.81
C LEU A 591 4.03 14.64 -29.38
N GLY A 592 4.85 15.50 -29.99
CA GLY A 592 4.38 16.68 -30.73
C GLY A 592 3.70 16.32 -32.06
N ALA A 593 2.90 17.25 -32.63
CA ALA A 593 2.14 17.03 -33.87
C ALA A 593 3.01 16.58 -35.07
N ASP A 594 4.23 17.14 -35.21
CA ASP A 594 5.19 16.82 -36.27
C ASP A 594 6.34 15.93 -35.78
N GLU A 595 6.17 15.29 -34.64
CA GLU A 595 7.16 14.39 -34.03
C GLU A 595 6.85 12.95 -34.36
N HIS A 596 7.81 12.27 -34.97
CA HIS A 596 7.69 10.83 -35.28
C HIS A 596 8.96 10.09 -34.84
N VAL A 597 8.78 8.84 -34.46
CA VAL A 597 9.89 7.99 -34.05
C VAL A 597 10.74 7.60 -35.26
N THR A 598 12.02 7.81 -35.17
CA THR A 598 13.01 7.50 -36.21
C THR A 598 13.79 6.24 -35.94
N GLU A 599 14.07 5.96 -34.66
CA GLU A 599 14.88 4.81 -34.27
C GLU A 599 14.32 4.15 -33.02
N LEU A 600 14.42 2.82 -32.99
CA LEU A 600 14.09 1.96 -31.85
C LEU A 600 15.37 1.25 -31.43
N LEU A 601 15.72 1.34 -30.16
CA LEU A 601 16.85 0.61 -29.60
C LEU A 601 16.43 -0.09 -28.32
N ASP A 602 16.86 -1.31 -28.18
CA ASP A 602 16.81 -2.03 -26.92
C ASP A 602 17.89 -1.50 -25.99
N LEU A 603 17.52 -1.06 -24.79
CA LEU A 603 18.47 -0.55 -23.81
C LEU A 603 19.21 -1.70 -23.08
N ASP A 604 18.57 -2.86 -23.00
CA ASP A 604 19.08 -4.01 -22.25
C ASP A 604 19.94 -4.95 -23.13
N ILE A 605 20.02 -4.72 -24.46
CA ILE A 605 21.06 -5.32 -25.30
C ILE A 605 22.39 -4.69 -24.90
N SER A 606 22.99 -5.23 -23.86
CA SER A 606 24.38 -5.04 -23.54
C SER A 606 25.21 -6.03 -24.38
N GLU A 607 25.50 -5.72 -25.64
CA GLU A 607 26.71 -6.28 -26.20
C GLU A 607 27.83 -5.90 -25.23
N GLU A 608 28.62 -6.91 -24.78
CA GLU A 608 29.75 -6.69 -23.88
C GLU A 608 30.59 -5.53 -24.40
N GLY A 609 30.62 -4.42 -23.67
CA GLY A 609 31.43 -3.24 -23.96
C GLY A 609 30.73 -2.05 -24.58
N THR A 610 29.42 -2.05 -24.86
CA THR A 610 28.68 -0.85 -25.30
C THR A 610 28.71 0.22 -24.20
N LYS A 611 29.23 1.39 -24.49
CA LYS A 611 29.40 2.50 -23.53
C LYS A 611 28.66 3.76 -23.93
N TYR A 612 28.40 3.94 -25.22
CA TYR A 612 27.89 5.19 -25.76
C TYR A 612 26.78 4.95 -26.79
N LEU A 613 25.94 5.97 -26.99
CA LEU A 613 25.06 6.10 -28.13
C LEU A 613 25.62 7.14 -29.11
N LEU A 614 25.82 6.72 -30.35
CA LEU A 614 26.20 7.61 -31.45
C LEU A 614 24.95 8.07 -32.18
N MET A 615 24.71 9.37 -32.24
CA MET A 615 23.59 9.98 -32.95
C MET A 615 24.05 10.68 -34.20
N VAL A 616 23.30 10.54 -35.28
CA VAL A 616 23.62 11.13 -36.57
C VAL A 616 22.44 11.89 -37.14
N THR A 617 22.67 13.09 -37.62
CA THR A 617 21.61 13.94 -38.21
C THR A 617 21.64 13.95 -39.71
N LYS A 618 20.54 14.41 -40.33
CA LYS A 618 20.36 14.53 -41.76
C LYS A 618 21.45 15.42 -42.40
N TYR A 619 21.86 16.49 -41.74
CA TYR A 619 22.88 17.40 -42.25
C TYR A 619 24.33 17.01 -41.86
N GLY A 620 24.50 15.77 -41.41
CA GLY A 620 25.83 15.20 -41.18
C GLY A 620 26.49 15.59 -39.87
N TYR A 621 25.72 16.05 -38.87
CA TYR A 621 26.22 16.20 -37.49
C TYR A 621 26.20 14.86 -36.79
N ILE A 622 27.23 14.63 -35.97
CA ILE A 622 27.35 13.44 -35.13
C ILE A 622 27.60 13.79 -33.68
N LYS A 623 27.14 12.93 -32.79
CA LYS A 623 27.35 13.09 -31.35
C LYS A 623 27.48 11.73 -30.68
N LYS A 624 28.46 11.58 -29.79
CA LYS A 624 28.64 10.43 -28.94
C LYS A 624 28.25 10.83 -27.50
N THR A 625 27.33 10.09 -26.84
CA THR A 625 26.85 10.36 -25.48
C THR A 625 26.88 9.08 -24.68
N ALA A 626 27.29 9.13 -23.40
CA ALA A 626 27.33 7.97 -22.53
C ALA A 626 25.94 7.35 -22.36
N LEU A 627 25.84 6.02 -22.46
CA LEU A 627 24.57 5.26 -22.34
C LEU A 627 23.93 5.47 -20.96
N GLU A 628 24.74 5.65 -19.93
CA GLU A 628 24.26 5.90 -18.57
C GLU A 628 23.38 7.15 -18.42
N GLU A 629 23.53 8.16 -19.28
CA GLU A 629 22.68 9.35 -19.29
C GLU A 629 21.21 9.06 -19.70
N TYR A 630 20.93 7.86 -20.20
CA TYR A 630 19.60 7.42 -20.65
C TYR A 630 18.94 6.39 -19.74
N LYS A 631 19.57 5.98 -18.63
CA LYS A 631 18.98 5.00 -17.68
C LYS A 631 17.69 5.48 -17.03
N ASN A 632 17.53 6.80 -16.84
CA ASN A 632 16.36 7.40 -16.19
C ASN A 632 15.71 8.43 -17.13
N ILE A 633 14.65 8.04 -17.82
CA ILE A 633 13.89 8.88 -18.73
C ILE A 633 12.50 9.15 -18.15
N ASN A 634 12.18 10.43 -17.98
CA ASN A 634 10.86 10.84 -17.48
C ASN A 634 9.76 10.56 -18.53
N LYS A 635 8.49 10.44 -18.09
CA LYS A 635 7.33 10.20 -18.96
C LYS A 635 7.21 11.23 -20.12
N ASN A 636 7.68 12.46 -19.94
CA ASN A 636 7.66 13.51 -20.94
C ASN A 636 8.84 13.43 -21.92
N GLY A 637 9.67 12.39 -21.85
CA GLY A 637 10.88 12.23 -22.64
C GLY A 637 12.02 13.14 -22.19
N LEU A 638 13.17 12.96 -22.83
CA LEU A 638 14.38 13.78 -22.64
C LEU A 638 14.90 14.26 -23.99
N ILE A 639 15.61 15.38 -23.99
CA ILE A 639 16.38 15.81 -25.16
C ILE A 639 17.61 14.89 -25.26
N ALA A 640 17.68 14.12 -26.34
CA ALA A 640 18.81 13.25 -26.66
C ALA A 640 19.89 14.00 -27.45
N MET A 641 19.49 14.88 -28.36
CA MET A 641 20.37 15.74 -29.14
C MET A 641 19.66 17.05 -29.47
N ARG A 642 20.32 18.20 -29.23
CA ARG A 642 19.80 19.47 -29.70
C ARG A 642 20.08 19.61 -31.19
N LEU A 643 19.02 19.66 -32.00
CA LEU A 643 19.13 19.82 -33.44
C LEU A 643 19.24 21.30 -33.82
N LYS A 644 19.89 21.58 -34.96
CA LYS A 644 19.86 22.88 -35.62
C LYS A 644 18.57 23.04 -36.43
N ASP A 645 18.24 24.25 -36.82
CA ASP A 645 17.03 24.55 -37.59
C ASP A 645 16.95 23.66 -38.84
N GLU A 646 15.77 23.09 -39.08
CA GLU A 646 15.44 22.17 -40.19
C GLU A 646 16.21 20.84 -40.21
N ASP A 647 17.14 20.59 -39.29
CA ASP A 647 17.84 19.31 -39.19
C ASP A 647 16.97 18.24 -38.49
N ARG A 648 17.28 16.97 -38.72
CA ARG A 648 16.53 15.82 -38.17
C ARG A 648 17.48 14.74 -37.75
N LEU A 649 17.16 14.06 -36.67
CA LEU A 649 17.84 12.85 -36.30
C LEU A 649 17.54 11.74 -37.32
N VAL A 650 18.57 11.06 -37.84
CA VAL A 650 18.44 10.02 -38.85
C VAL A 650 18.73 8.63 -38.30
N ALA A 651 19.76 8.50 -37.48
CA ALA A 651 20.15 7.22 -36.90
C ALA A 651 20.74 7.38 -35.50
N VAL A 652 20.57 6.34 -34.70
CA VAL A 652 21.20 6.19 -33.39
C VAL A 652 21.76 4.77 -33.31
N LEU A 653 23.04 4.67 -32.95
CA LEU A 653 23.76 3.37 -32.85
C LEU A 653 24.40 3.20 -31.48
N PRO A 654 24.31 2.01 -30.87
CA PRO A 654 25.15 1.64 -29.73
C PRO A 654 26.60 1.44 -30.18
N VAL A 655 27.57 2.02 -29.44
CA VAL A 655 28.99 1.95 -29.79
C VAL A 655 29.86 1.83 -28.52
N LYS A 656 31.06 1.20 -28.69
CA LYS A 656 32.07 1.04 -27.60
C LYS A 656 32.87 2.33 -27.40
N GLY A 657 33.00 3.17 -28.45
CA GLY A 657 33.61 4.50 -28.41
C GLY A 657 34.95 4.64 -29.10
N ASN A 658 35.52 3.56 -29.57
CA ASN A 658 36.80 3.53 -30.28
C ASN A 658 36.71 2.89 -31.69
N GLU A 659 35.49 2.65 -32.15
CA GLU A 659 35.22 2.04 -33.44
C GLU A 659 35.43 3.02 -34.61
N GLU A 660 35.44 2.48 -35.80
CA GLU A 660 35.31 3.22 -37.03
C GLU A 660 33.89 3.11 -37.55
N ILE A 661 33.36 4.20 -38.13
CA ILE A 661 32.04 4.22 -38.73
C ILE A 661 32.09 4.58 -40.19
N ILE A 662 31.04 4.15 -40.93
CA ILE A 662 30.84 4.56 -42.31
C ILE A 662 29.49 5.26 -42.40
N MET A 663 29.53 6.54 -42.82
CA MET A 663 28.34 7.33 -43.13
C MET A 663 28.09 7.39 -44.60
N GLY A 664 26.85 7.14 -45.04
CA GLY A 664 26.43 7.19 -46.44
C GLY A 664 25.40 8.28 -46.71
N THR A 665 25.47 8.86 -47.94
CA THR A 665 24.53 9.91 -48.35
C THR A 665 23.61 9.45 -49.46
N ARG A 666 22.51 10.21 -49.66
CA ARG A 666 21.48 10.00 -50.66
C ARG A 666 22.06 10.01 -52.08
N LYS A 667 23.00 10.90 -52.36
CA LYS A 667 23.69 10.97 -53.66
C LYS A 667 24.83 9.97 -53.85
N GLY A 668 24.92 8.98 -52.96
CA GLY A 668 25.85 7.85 -53.08
C GLY A 668 27.29 8.16 -52.69
N MET A 669 27.55 9.12 -51.83
CA MET A 669 28.85 9.36 -51.19
C MET A 669 28.94 8.58 -49.89
N ALA A 670 30.18 8.18 -49.50
CA ALA A 670 30.40 7.59 -48.18
C ALA A 670 31.76 8.04 -47.60
N ILE A 671 31.83 8.19 -46.28
CA ILE A 671 33.05 8.51 -45.53
C ILE A 671 33.22 7.49 -44.39
N ARG A 672 34.45 7.03 -44.18
CA ARG A 672 34.90 6.19 -43.07
C ARG A 672 35.84 6.98 -42.19
N PHE A 673 35.62 7.00 -40.90
CA PHE A 673 36.48 7.65 -39.90
C PHE A 673 36.32 7.02 -38.53
N SER A 674 37.31 7.23 -37.63
CA SER A 674 37.27 6.76 -36.24
C SER A 674 36.42 7.69 -35.35
N ILE A 675 35.69 7.08 -34.37
CA ILE A 675 34.90 7.81 -33.36
C ILE A 675 35.59 7.80 -31.97
N ASP A 676 36.91 7.56 -31.94
CA ASP A 676 37.70 7.73 -30.71
C ASP A 676 37.54 9.14 -30.10
N ASP A 677 38.02 9.35 -28.89
CA ASP A 677 37.84 10.62 -28.16
C ASP A 677 38.57 11.80 -28.79
N ASP A 678 39.60 11.56 -29.59
CA ASP A 678 40.32 12.59 -30.35
C ASP A 678 39.50 13.12 -31.52
N ASN A 679 38.71 12.26 -32.16
CA ASN A 679 37.85 12.61 -33.29
C ASN A 679 36.46 13.00 -32.85
N VAL A 680 35.79 12.24 -31.94
CA VAL A 680 34.44 12.46 -31.46
C VAL A 680 34.39 12.25 -29.94
N ARG A 681 34.75 13.31 -29.21
CA ARG A 681 34.66 13.26 -27.72
C ARG A 681 33.23 13.05 -27.24
N PRO A 682 33.02 12.36 -26.11
CA PRO A 682 31.70 12.24 -25.48
C PRO A 682 31.14 13.63 -25.14
N LEU A 683 29.87 13.85 -25.44
CA LEU A 683 29.15 15.11 -25.19
C LEU A 683 27.88 14.85 -24.39
N SER A 684 27.45 15.83 -23.58
CA SER A 684 26.20 15.77 -22.85
C SER A 684 24.98 15.70 -23.77
N ARG A 685 23.84 15.21 -23.25
CA ARG A 685 22.59 15.05 -23.99
C ARG A 685 22.14 16.31 -24.75
N SER A 686 22.26 17.48 -24.14
CA SER A 686 21.81 18.75 -24.70
C SER A 686 22.74 19.37 -25.76
N ALA A 687 23.86 18.76 -26.10
CA ALA A 687 24.79 19.24 -27.10
C ALA A 687 24.28 18.94 -28.53
N SER A 688 24.65 19.79 -29.49
CA SER A 688 24.30 19.67 -30.92
C SER A 688 25.25 18.76 -31.71
N GLY A 689 26.36 18.30 -31.11
CA GLY A 689 27.35 17.46 -31.79
C GLY A 689 28.36 18.24 -32.65
N VAL A 690 29.10 17.51 -33.45
CA VAL A 690 30.16 17.98 -34.35
C VAL A 690 29.91 17.53 -35.79
N HIS A 691 30.51 18.17 -36.79
CA HIS A 691 30.41 17.74 -38.18
C HIS A 691 31.11 16.40 -38.37
N GLY A 692 30.39 15.38 -38.79
CA GLY A 692 30.90 14.05 -39.20
C GLY A 692 31.27 14.06 -40.66
N MET A 693 30.41 14.58 -41.53
CA MET A 693 30.60 14.63 -43.00
C MET A 693 30.20 16.03 -43.55
N ARG A 694 30.96 16.56 -44.51
CA ARG A 694 30.61 17.74 -45.23
C ARG A 694 29.80 17.38 -46.48
N LEU A 695 28.54 17.69 -46.45
CA LEU A 695 27.62 17.37 -47.53
C LEU A 695 27.74 18.37 -48.71
N LYS A 696 27.43 17.90 -49.90
CA LYS A 696 27.22 18.74 -51.09
C LYS A 696 25.81 19.33 -51.04
N GLU A 697 25.60 20.42 -51.70
CA GLU A 697 24.29 21.08 -51.79
C GLU A 697 23.18 20.11 -52.25
N GLY A 698 22.09 20.08 -51.49
CA GLY A 698 20.96 19.17 -51.71
C GLY A 698 21.27 17.70 -51.51
N ASP A 699 22.30 17.32 -50.73
CA ASP A 699 22.59 15.94 -50.31
C ASP A 699 22.27 15.77 -48.81
N ASP A 700 21.87 14.57 -48.44
CA ASP A 700 21.46 14.22 -47.06
C ASP A 700 22.15 12.91 -46.64
N VAL A 701 22.43 12.77 -45.36
CA VAL A 701 22.82 11.49 -44.77
C VAL A 701 21.59 10.55 -44.71
N VAL A 702 21.77 9.32 -45.19
CA VAL A 702 20.71 8.30 -45.22
C VAL A 702 20.95 7.15 -44.25
N GLY A 703 22.18 6.98 -43.75
CA GLY A 703 22.51 5.94 -42.80
C GLY A 703 23.94 6.00 -42.32
N VAL A 704 24.20 5.29 -41.24
CA VAL A 704 25.50 5.13 -40.62
C VAL A 704 25.61 3.71 -40.11
N VAL A 705 26.77 3.11 -40.22
CA VAL A 705 27.07 1.76 -39.71
C VAL A 705 28.44 1.74 -39.04
N VAL A 706 28.61 0.83 -38.09
CA VAL A 706 29.94 0.53 -37.52
C VAL A 706 30.73 -0.29 -38.55
N ALA A 707 31.95 0.13 -38.81
CA ALA A 707 32.88 -0.59 -39.72
C ALA A 707 33.56 -1.74 -38.98
N ALA A 708 32.75 -2.73 -38.58
CA ALA A 708 33.26 -3.97 -37.97
C ALA A 708 33.71 -5.00 -39.06
N GLU A 709 33.84 -6.24 -38.71
CA GLU A 709 34.15 -7.35 -39.65
C GLU A 709 33.04 -7.65 -40.66
N LYS A 710 31.86 -6.99 -40.51
CA LYS A 710 30.69 -7.14 -41.38
C LYS A 710 30.88 -6.39 -42.71
N ASP A 711 30.29 -6.92 -43.77
CA ASP A 711 30.21 -6.27 -45.08
C ASP A 711 29.12 -5.15 -45.11
N ILE A 712 29.36 -4.13 -45.89
CA ILE A 712 28.50 -2.95 -46.00
C ILE A 712 27.62 -3.08 -47.24
N PHE A 713 26.32 -3.07 -47.03
CA PHE A 713 25.32 -3.08 -48.07
C PHE A 713 24.79 -1.67 -48.32
N THR A 714 24.83 -1.23 -49.55
CA THR A 714 24.29 0.05 -49.99
C THR A 714 23.14 -0.22 -50.93
N ILE A 715 21.95 0.33 -50.61
CA ILE A 715 20.73 0.00 -51.34
C ILE A 715 20.15 1.29 -51.96
N SER A 716 19.77 1.18 -53.27
CA SER A 716 19.13 2.26 -53.98
C SER A 716 17.60 2.15 -53.99
N ALA A 717 16.93 3.31 -54.15
CA ALA A 717 15.47 3.41 -54.29
C ALA A 717 14.91 2.47 -55.38
N ASP A 718 15.68 2.24 -56.45
CA ASP A 718 15.28 1.42 -57.61
C ASP A 718 15.45 -0.11 -57.36
N GLY A 719 15.66 -0.53 -56.11
CA GLY A 719 15.77 -1.93 -55.78
C GLY A 719 17.14 -2.60 -56.08
N ASN A 720 18.20 -1.82 -56.29
CA ASN A 720 19.54 -2.36 -56.45
C ASN A 720 20.31 -2.36 -55.13
N ALA A 721 21.06 -3.42 -54.85
CA ALA A 721 21.91 -3.55 -53.70
C ALA A 721 23.38 -3.83 -54.10
N LYS A 722 24.27 -3.23 -53.33
CA LYS A 722 25.70 -3.41 -53.53
C LYS A 722 26.36 -3.78 -52.20
N ARG A 723 27.18 -4.84 -52.25
CA ARG A 723 27.93 -5.35 -51.12
C ARG A 723 29.41 -5.00 -51.25
N ASN A 724 30.02 -4.45 -50.23
CA ASN A 724 31.47 -4.20 -50.17
C ASN A 724 32.01 -4.48 -48.75
N ALA A 725 33.23 -5.01 -48.68
CA ALA A 725 33.91 -5.12 -47.39
C ALA A 725 34.16 -3.73 -46.78
N ALA A 726 34.03 -3.58 -45.45
CA ALA A 726 34.30 -2.31 -44.75
C ALA A 726 35.72 -1.79 -45.06
N SER A 727 36.71 -2.68 -45.23
CA SER A 727 38.10 -2.34 -45.62
C SER A 727 38.21 -1.66 -47.00
N ALA A 728 37.23 -1.80 -47.86
CA ALA A 728 37.22 -1.11 -49.14
C ALA A 728 37.03 0.40 -49.03
N TYR A 729 36.54 0.91 -47.91
CA TYR A 729 36.39 2.33 -47.64
C TYR A 729 37.64 2.90 -47.00
N ARG A 730 38.27 3.89 -47.66
CA ARG A 730 39.47 4.53 -47.11
C ARG A 730 39.19 5.26 -45.80
N LEU A 731 39.98 5.01 -44.77
CA LEU A 731 39.96 5.79 -43.53
C LEU A 731 40.33 7.23 -43.81
N GLN A 732 39.52 8.19 -43.31
CA GLN A 732 39.68 9.63 -43.52
C GLN A 732 39.49 10.37 -42.19
N GLY A 733 39.88 11.65 -42.13
CA GLY A 733 39.46 12.49 -41.01
C GLY A 733 37.96 12.84 -41.14
N ARG A 734 37.28 13.02 -39.96
CA ARG A 734 35.88 13.53 -39.95
C ARG A 734 35.77 14.89 -40.65
N ASN A 735 34.57 15.31 -41.03
CA ASN A 735 34.28 16.54 -41.78
C ASN A 735 34.86 16.55 -43.23
N GLY A 736 35.23 15.38 -43.80
CA GLY A 736 35.53 15.20 -45.20
C GLY A 736 34.31 15.10 -46.07
N GLN A 737 34.45 15.20 -47.41
CA GLN A 737 33.35 15.00 -48.39
C GLN A 737 33.11 13.53 -48.71
N GLY A 738 33.98 12.62 -48.21
CA GLY A 738 33.91 11.21 -48.53
C GLY A 738 34.31 10.84 -49.95
N THR A 739 33.99 9.63 -50.36
CA THR A 739 34.26 9.07 -51.69
C THR A 739 32.98 8.55 -52.32
N ILE A 740 32.98 8.40 -53.65
CA ILE A 740 31.81 7.84 -54.37
C ILE A 740 31.70 6.37 -53.96
N ASN A 741 30.53 6.03 -53.38
CA ASN A 741 30.19 4.70 -52.98
C ASN A 741 29.21 4.02 -53.97
N PHE A 742 28.22 4.72 -54.46
CA PHE A 742 27.23 4.17 -55.39
C PHE A 742 27.25 4.90 -56.75
N LYS A 743 26.75 4.27 -57.82
CA LYS A 743 26.73 4.86 -59.15
C LYS A 743 25.98 6.21 -59.12
N LYS A 744 26.60 7.23 -59.75
CA LYS A 744 25.99 8.56 -59.86
C LYS A 744 24.66 8.45 -60.61
N GLY A 745 23.65 9.18 -60.18
CA GLY A 745 22.31 9.18 -60.73
C GLY A 745 21.31 8.22 -60.08
N TYR A 746 21.78 7.38 -59.19
CA TYR A 746 20.92 6.55 -58.31
C TYR A 746 20.72 7.25 -56.99
N GLU A 747 19.52 7.11 -56.39
CA GLU A 747 19.20 7.59 -55.08
C GLU A 747 19.42 6.46 -54.08
N VAL A 748 20.34 6.64 -53.15
CA VAL A 748 20.58 5.69 -52.05
C VAL A 748 19.59 5.94 -50.94
N VAL A 749 18.94 4.88 -50.47
CA VAL A 749 17.93 4.93 -49.39
C VAL A 749 18.41 4.32 -48.10
N ALA A 750 19.37 3.37 -48.14
CA ALA A 750 19.86 2.73 -46.94
C ALA A 750 21.33 2.30 -47.06
N LEU A 751 22.00 2.31 -45.88
CA LEU A 751 23.31 1.74 -45.66
C LEU A 751 23.21 0.84 -44.43
N VAL A 752 23.46 -0.48 -44.58
CA VAL A 752 23.38 -1.46 -43.51
C VAL A 752 24.64 -2.34 -43.49
N ALA A 753 25.00 -2.87 -42.30
CA ALA A 753 26.09 -3.82 -42.14
C ALA A 753 25.50 -5.18 -41.82
N ALA A 754 25.96 -6.21 -42.54
CA ALA A 754 25.51 -7.58 -42.36
C ALA A 754 26.65 -8.57 -42.66
N ASP A 755 26.60 -9.75 -42.11
CA ASP A 755 27.48 -10.87 -42.46
C ASP A 755 26.71 -11.96 -43.30
N ASP A 756 27.42 -13.03 -43.66
CA ASP A 756 26.85 -14.06 -44.52
C ASP A 756 25.67 -14.82 -43.89
N ARG A 757 25.54 -14.82 -42.57
CA ARG A 757 24.47 -15.49 -41.81
C ARG A 757 23.24 -14.63 -41.64
N ASP A 758 23.38 -13.32 -41.79
CA ASP A 758 22.30 -12.35 -41.64
C ASP A 758 21.36 -12.39 -42.86
N GLU A 759 20.11 -11.97 -42.64
CA GLU A 759 19.13 -11.77 -43.70
C GLU A 759 18.77 -10.31 -43.87
N LEU A 760 18.67 -9.86 -45.11
CA LEU A 760 18.20 -8.51 -45.45
C LEU A 760 16.70 -8.50 -45.67
N VAL A 761 15.95 -7.68 -44.93
CA VAL A 761 14.52 -7.50 -45.09
C VAL A 761 14.26 -6.18 -45.77
N GLY A 762 13.88 -6.21 -47.05
CA GLY A 762 13.55 -5.04 -47.83
C GLY A 762 12.05 -4.80 -47.90
N ILE A 763 11.62 -3.54 -47.76
CA ILE A 763 10.21 -3.16 -47.83
C ILE A 763 10.05 -2.03 -48.85
N SER A 764 9.15 -2.21 -49.82
CA SER A 764 8.83 -1.15 -50.79
C SER A 764 7.77 -0.17 -50.26
N GLU A 765 7.61 0.97 -50.91
CA GLU A 765 6.59 1.99 -50.60
C GLU A 765 5.17 1.46 -50.74
N GLN A 766 4.95 0.45 -51.58
CA GLN A 766 3.67 -0.24 -51.69
C GLN A 766 3.49 -1.38 -50.68
N GLY A 767 4.45 -1.58 -49.77
CA GLY A 767 4.35 -2.57 -48.68
C GLY A 767 4.74 -3.99 -49.05
N ILE A 768 5.38 -4.16 -50.20
CA ILE A 768 5.89 -5.47 -50.63
C ILE A 768 7.19 -5.75 -49.89
N THR A 769 7.19 -6.81 -49.07
CA THR A 769 8.34 -7.21 -48.29
C THR A 769 9.10 -8.34 -48.93
N ILE A 770 10.42 -8.22 -49.03
CA ILE A 770 11.34 -9.28 -49.45
C ILE A 770 12.32 -9.61 -48.33
N ARG A 771 12.63 -10.87 -48.13
CA ARG A 771 13.64 -11.35 -47.19
C ARG A 771 14.65 -12.19 -47.93
N ILE A 772 15.91 -11.78 -47.91
CA ILE A 772 16.99 -12.39 -48.69
C ILE A 772 18.22 -12.59 -47.79
N PRO A 773 18.81 -13.81 -47.80
CA PRO A 773 20.10 -14.05 -47.15
C PRO A 773 21.20 -13.14 -47.72
N ALA A 774 22.04 -12.56 -46.86
CA ALA A 774 23.07 -11.61 -47.25
C ALA A 774 24.14 -12.22 -48.16
N ASP A 775 24.41 -13.53 -48.03
CA ASP A 775 25.33 -14.30 -48.87
C ASP A 775 24.95 -14.34 -50.34
N GLN A 776 23.65 -14.16 -50.68
CA GLN A 776 23.16 -14.14 -52.07
C GLN A 776 23.59 -12.88 -52.82
N ILE A 777 24.07 -11.84 -52.16
CA ILE A 777 24.56 -10.61 -52.76
C ILE A 777 26.08 -10.68 -52.81
N SER A 778 26.63 -10.92 -53.98
CA SER A 778 28.06 -11.09 -54.18
C SER A 778 28.84 -9.79 -53.84
N SER A 779 29.90 -9.91 -53.04
CA SER A 779 30.81 -8.82 -52.71
C SER A 779 31.56 -8.32 -53.95
N LYS A 780 31.64 -7.00 -54.15
CA LYS A 780 32.33 -6.36 -55.27
C LYS A 780 33.47 -5.49 -54.77
N LYS A 781 34.67 -5.64 -55.40
CA LYS A 781 35.85 -4.82 -55.08
C LYS A 781 35.71 -3.37 -55.56
N ALA A 782 34.95 -3.09 -56.60
CA ALA A 782 34.87 -1.75 -57.23
C ALA A 782 33.84 -0.87 -56.54
N LYS A 783 34.23 0.35 -56.10
CA LYS A 783 33.33 1.42 -55.67
C LYS A 783 32.69 2.13 -56.88
N GLY A 784 31.51 2.74 -56.65
CA GLY A 784 30.79 3.48 -57.68
C GLY A 784 30.04 2.66 -58.69
N GLY A 785 29.88 1.30 -58.50
CA GLY A 785 29.02 0.44 -59.27
C GLY A 785 27.56 0.50 -58.88
N GLN A 786 26.66 -0.04 -59.72
CA GLN A 786 25.21 -0.08 -59.52
C GLN A 786 24.73 -1.21 -58.58
N GLY A 787 25.59 -2.25 -58.41
CA GLY A 787 25.20 -3.44 -57.59
C GLY A 787 24.41 -4.46 -58.43
N VAL A 788 23.63 -5.29 -57.71
CA VAL A 788 22.74 -6.30 -58.26
C VAL A 788 21.29 -6.00 -57.88
N ILE A 789 20.34 -6.56 -58.63
CA ILE A 789 18.91 -6.36 -58.29
C ILE A 789 18.61 -7.16 -56.99
N LEU A 790 18.25 -6.47 -55.94
CA LEU A 790 17.76 -7.03 -54.69
C LEU A 790 16.27 -7.39 -54.81
N GLN A 791 15.46 -6.44 -55.31
CA GLN A 791 14.04 -6.57 -55.48
C GLN A 791 13.60 -6.01 -56.82
N ARG A 792 12.81 -6.78 -57.60
CA ARG A 792 12.14 -6.25 -58.80
C ARG A 792 10.89 -5.51 -58.33
N LEU A 793 10.87 -4.21 -58.53
CA LEU A 793 9.77 -3.31 -58.18
C LEU A 793 8.79 -3.18 -59.34
N GLU A 794 7.52 -2.99 -59.03
CA GLU A 794 6.51 -2.63 -60.01
C GLU A 794 6.71 -1.14 -60.49
N GLU A 795 6.08 -0.77 -61.59
CA GLU A 795 6.22 0.57 -62.12
C GLU A 795 5.69 1.61 -61.12
N GLY A 796 6.54 2.57 -60.72
CA GLY A 796 6.22 3.58 -59.73
C GLY A 796 6.49 3.16 -58.26
N ASP A 797 6.91 1.94 -57.97
CA ASP A 797 7.29 1.50 -56.62
C ASP A 797 8.76 1.80 -56.35
N ARG A 798 9.12 1.95 -55.06
CA ARG A 798 10.48 2.27 -54.59
C ARG A 798 10.81 1.50 -53.30
N ILE A 799 12.06 1.14 -53.08
CA ILE A 799 12.49 0.67 -51.75
C ILE A 799 12.35 1.78 -50.75
N ALA A 800 11.60 1.52 -49.67
CA ALA A 800 11.32 2.45 -48.60
C ALA A 800 12.26 2.26 -47.38
N SER A 801 12.54 1.02 -47.01
CA SER A 801 13.44 0.68 -45.90
C SER A 801 14.08 -0.69 -46.09
N ILE A 802 15.25 -0.86 -45.47
CA ILE A 802 15.94 -2.14 -45.33
C ILE A 802 16.36 -2.30 -43.89
N ASP A 803 16.13 -3.49 -43.37
CA ASP A 803 16.61 -3.89 -42.03
C ASP A 803 17.39 -5.21 -42.12
N VAL A 804 18.18 -5.49 -41.08
CA VAL A 804 18.98 -6.72 -40.96
C VAL A 804 18.40 -7.55 -39.82
N VAL A 805 18.14 -8.82 -40.09
CA VAL A 805 17.70 -9.80 -39.09
C VAL A 805 18.81 -10.84 -38.94
N SER A 806 19.42 -10.88 -37.76
CA SER A 806 20.38 -11.91 -37.38
C SER A 806 19.64 -13.09 -36.78
N GLU A 807 20.02 -14.33 -37.14
CA GLU A 807 19.51 -15.52 -36.43
C GLU A 807 20.17 -15.57 -35.06
N PRO A 808 19.42 -15.91 -33.98
CA PRO A 808 20.03 -16.14 -32.68
C PRO A 808 21.07 -17.26 -32.79
N GLU A 809 22.24 -17.14 -32.18
CA GLU A 809 23.20 -18.25 -32.03
C GLU A 809 22.47 -19.39 -31.29
N GLU A 810 22.30 -20.54 -31.97
CA GLU A 810 21.93 -21.77 -31.28
C GLU A 810 23.09 -22.14 -30.37
N ASP A 811 22.85 -22.09 -29.05
CA ASP A 811 23.83 -22.59 -28.06
C ASP A 811 24.13 -24.07 -28.39
N GLU A 812 25.33 -24.36 -28.89
CA GLU A 812 25.93 -25.68 -28.96
C GLU A 812 26.26 -26.21 -27.56
N GLU A 813 25.32 -26.31 -26.66
CA GLU A 813 25.37 -27.07 -25.41
C GLU A 813 24.24 -28.07 -25.31
N ASN A 814 24.30 -29.12 -26.14
CA ASN A 814 23.75 -30.46 -25.84
C ASN A 814 24.14 -31.46 -26.95
N SER A 815 25.36 -31.99 -26.90
CA SER A 815 25.74 -33.30 -27.50
C SER A 815 26.41 -34.15 -26.42
#